data_fb48017a9bc24f8b35476ef586c8a7e9
#
_entry.id   fb48017a9bc24f8b35476ef586c8a7e9
#
_cell.length_a   1.000
_cell.length_b   1.000
_cell.length_c   1.000
_cell.angle_alpha   90.00
_cell.angle_beta   90.00
_cell.angle_gamma   90.00
#
_symmetry.space_group_name_H-M   'P 1'
#
loop_
_entity.id
_entity.type
_entity.pdbx_description
1 polymer ?
#
loop_
_entity_poly.entity_id
_entity_poly.type
_entity_poly.pdbx_seq_one_letter_code
_entity_poly.pdbx_strand_id
1 'polypeptide(L)'
;MADPPDPRLLVAIALVCATLAVIAAVLAWRQHVRHREEIGVLRRRKERLKQALWATGERYWDYDLATQRVTLLETERGDGSLRLHERDIDLEHVLLPGYLDTARERMAAYLSGQVRSFEYDMRVHAADGRLRWVRVRGRTVESDAARRPRRVAGTLVDITRARSQERDRRIATEVLRSMSEAVSVVDADFNFVTVNPAFARMTGYAAEDVLGRNARVLDSEQHEPAFYEHIRKRLVRSGRWSGEMWQRRSDGDEFLCAIEASAVESDDSEDSTLYVTVLNDITQQKRTEQELRYLANFDTLTNLPNRSLLSERLSRAIVRARREGTRIAVLFLDLDRFKDINDSLGHAAGDRILRAAATRLQQTVGEQHTVARLSGDEFTVILEGIEGAQEAERTAREIIMAFEAPLLLDARQEIAISPSIGISLYPDHGQVPTELLKRADTAMYQAKSAGRRTFMRYDDAMDASTRQRARLSAGLRKVLDRGELRLVFQPRLSLARSRISGVEALLRWYSDEHGEVAPDDFIPLAEESGLILEIGEWVLREACLTLRRWQQHGAGDLTLSVNVSMLQLLRGNFPDVVQRVLEDTGLEPSVLELELTESVLMANAAQSAATLQAFRALGVSLAIDDFGTGYSSLAYLKRLPINTIKIDKAFIDGLPADPEDVAITSTVISMGHSLGLRVVAEGVETEAQLGFLAQQRCDEVQGFWLSPPLDAHSALGFIRNWDGARQAPRAHASGLP
;
A
#
# COMPACT_ATOMS: atom_id res chain seq x y z
N MET A 1 94.59 4.72 -121.84
CA MET A 1 95.07 3.72 -120.92
C MET A 1 95.42 4.47 -119.64
N ALA A 2 94.63 4.28 -118.58
CA ALA A 2 94.91 4.87 -117.31
C ALA A 2 95.65 3.84 -116.45
N ASP A 3 96.73 4.31 -115.90
CA ASP A 3 97.61 3.50 -115.00
C ASP A 3 96.79 3.01 -113.74
N PRO A 4 97.08 1.82 -113.40
CA PRO A 4 96.40 1.23 -112.18
C PRO A 4 96.81 2.00 -110.89
N PRO A 5 95.94 2.19 -110.01
CA PRO A 5 96.21 2.91 -108.75
C PRO A 5 97.28 2.20 -107.93
N ASP A 6 98.08 3.00 -107.29
CA ASP A 6 99.23 2.54 -106.41
C ASP A 6 98.71 1.63 -105.29
N PRO A 7 99.18 0.40 -105.16
CA PRO A 7 98.73 -0.56 -104.12
C PRO A 7 98.92 -0.06 -102.68
N ARG A 8 99.81 0.90 -102.47
CA ARG A 8 100.08 1.50 -101.18
C ARG A 8 98.95 2.46 -100.71
N LEU A 9 98.26 3.11 -101.74
CA LEU A 9 97.13 4.01 -101.44
C LEU A 9 95.88 3.18 -101.06
N LEU A 10 95.68 2.03 -101.70
CA LEU A 10 94.55 1.17 -101.40
C LEU A 10 94.67 0.53 -99.97
N VAL A 11 95.89 0.20 -99.58
CA VAL A 11 96.15 -0.34 -98.24
C VAL A 11 95.96 0.76 -97.16
N ALA A 12 96.37 2.01 -97.50
CA ALA A 12 96.18 3.13 -96.56
C ALA A 12 94.70 3.45 -96.40
N ILE A 13 93.90 3.42 -97.44
CA ILE A 13 92.47 3.63 -97.40
C ILE A 13 91.76 2.49 -96.60
N ALA A 14 92.17 1.24 -96.82
CA ALA A 14 91.64 0.09 -96.09
C ALA A 14 91.93 0.17 -94.65
N LEU A 15 93.15 0.62 -94.23
CA LEU A 15 93.52 0.81 -92.87
C LEU A 15 92.78 1.94 -92.16
N VAL A 16 92.48 3.07 -92.88
CA VAL A 16 91.74 4.18 -92.38
C VAL A 16 90.28 3.74 -92.17
N CYS A 17 89.67 3.01 -93.18
CA CYS A 17 88.31 2.46 -93.02
C CYS A 17 88.23 1.48 -91.90
N ALA A 18 89.17 0.60 -91.72
CA ALA A 18 89.20 -0.34 -90.65
C ALA A 18 89.30 0.33 -89.28
N THR A 19 90.13 1.38 -89.15
CA THR A 19 90.22 2.17 -87.93
C THR A 19 88.96 2.95 -87.62
N LEU A 20 88.27 3.54 -88.61
CA LEU A 20 86.99 4.21 -88.42
C LEU A 20 85.85 3.25 -88.04
N ALA A 21 85.91 2.05 -88.69
CA ALA A 21 84.94 0.97 -88.28
C ALA A 21 85.14 0.49 -86.83
N VAL A 22 86.45 0.38 -86.40
CA VAL A 22 86.71 0.03 -84.97
C VAL A 22 86.28 1.15 -84.03
N ILE A 23 86.56 2.42 -84.38
CA ILE A 23 86.13 3.57 -83.57
C ILE A 23 84.63 3.61 -83.47
N ALA A 24 83.87 3.46 -84.63
CA ALA A 24 82.43 3.41 -84.66
C ALA A 24 81.90 2.24 -83.79
N ALA A 25 82.51 1.03 -83.86
CA ALA A 25 82.09 -0.12 -83.04
C ALA A 25 82.35 0.12 -81.53
N VAL A 26 83.51 0.77 -81.22
CA VAL A 26 83.77 1.12 -79.80
C VAL A 26 82.83 2.20 -79.32
N LEU A 27 82.47 3.19 -80.10
CA LEU A 27 81.47 4.18 -79.68
C LEU A 27 80.06 3.58 -79.54
N ALA A 28 79.63 2.73 -80.47
CA ALA A 28 78.38 2.01 -80.38
C ALA A 28 78.37 1.06 -79.18
N TRP A 29 79.44 0.35 -78.91
CA TRP A 29 79.61 -0.50 -77.71
C TRP A 29 79.52 0.32 -76.42
N ARG A 30 80.23 1.47 -76.32
CA ARG A 30 80.15 2.38 -75.18
C ARG A 30 78.75 2.88 -74.94
N GLN A 31 78.04 3.28 -76.04
CA GLN A 31 76.69 3.74 -75.95
C GLN A 31 75.73 2.62 -75.49
N HIS A 32 75.96 1.39 -76.01
CA HIS A 32 75.18 0.22 -75.57
C HIS A 32 75.38 -0.17 -74.08
N VAL A 33 76.71 -0.08 -73.62
CA VAL A 33 77.04 -0.32 -72.27
C VAL A 33 76.41 0.71 -71.31
N ARG A 34 76.50 2.02 -71.65
CA ARG A 34 75.82 3.11 -70.89
C ARG A 34 74.30 2.89 -70.86
N HIS A 35 73.67 2.53 -71.96
CA HIS A 35 72.21 2.30 -72.01
C HIS A 35 71.86 1.10 -71.14
N ARG A 36 72.60 0.03 -71.13
CA ARG A 36 72.38 -1.11 -70.23
C ARG A 36 72.58 -0.75 -68.77
N GLU A 37 73.63 0.08 -68.45
CA GLU A 37 73.83 0.55 -67.07
C GLU A 37 72.70 1.43 -66.60
N GLU A 38 72.15 2.36 -67.46
CA GLU A 38 71.01 3.18 -67.15
C GLU A 38 69.76 2.35 -66.92
N ILE A 39 69.52 1.37 -67.78
CA ILE A 39 68.37 0.42 -67.61
C ILE A 39 68.56 -0.36 -66.31
N GLY A 40 69.77 -0.78 -66.00
CA GLY A 40 70.02 -1.52 -64.74
C GLY A 40 69.81 -0.67 -63.47
N VAL A 41 70.15 0.61 -63.54
CA VAL A 41 69.95 1.58 -62.46
C VAL A 41 68.40 1.83 -62.31
N LEU A 42 67.68 2.02 -63.39
CA LEU A 42 66.19 2.21 -63.37
C LEU A 42 65.47 0.98 -62.86
N ARG A 43 65.95 -0.23 -63.28
CA ARG A 43 65.35 -1.49 -62.73
C ARG A 43 65.57 -1.62 -61.22
N ARG A 44 66.78 -1.35 -60.73
CA ARG A 44 67.06 -1.38 -59.29
C ARG A 44 66.25 -0.33 -58.52
N ARG A 45 66.10 0.88 -59.05
CA ARG A 45 65.22 1.92 -58.46
C ARG A 45 63.77 1.48 -58.40
N LYS A 46 63.25 0.88 -59.50
CA LYS A 46 61.90 0.36 -59.58
C LYS A 46 61.68 -0.77 -58.57
N GLU A 47 62.62 -1.71 -58.42
CA GLU A 47 62.49 -2.78 -57.46
C GLU A 47 62.60 -2.28 -55.99
N ARG A 48 63.45 -1.32 -55.69
CA ARG A 48 63.47 -0.67 -54.37
C ARG A 48 62.18 0.06 -54.05
N LEU A 49 61.58 0.75 -55.00
CA LEU A 49 60.28 1.40 -54.81
C LEU A 49 59.16 0.39 -54.56
N LYS A 50 59.13 -0.72 -55.30
CA LYS A 50 58.17 -1.81 -55.07
C LYS A 50 58.27 -2.38 -53.65
N GLN A 51 59.53 -2.66 -53.20
CA GLN A 51 59.78 -3.17 -51.86
C GLN A 51 59.37 -2.17 -50.78
N ALA A 52 59.65 -0.89 -50.95
CA ALA A 52 59.27 0.17 -50.00
C ALA A 52 57.74 0.30 -49.88
N LEU A 53 57.01 0.36 -50.99
CA LEU A 53 55.57 0.43 -51.00
C LEU A 53 54.91 -0.82 -50.38
N TRP A 54 55.47 -1.98 -50.67
CA TRP A 54 54.96 -3.22 -50.04
C TRP A 54 55.21 -3.29 -48.53
N ALA A 55 56.43 -2.88 -48.11
CA ALA A 55 56.81 -2.92 -46.69
C ALA A 55 55.99 -1.97 -45.81
N THR A 56 55.61 -0.82 -46.35
CA THR A 56 54.76 0.17 -45.67
C THR A 56 53.28 -0.08 -45.83
N GLY A 57 52.88 -0.96 -46.76
CA GLY A 57 51.46 -1.16 -47.09
C GLY A 57 50.84 0.04 -47.77
N GLU A 58 51.63 1.00 -48.20
CA GLU A 58 51.15 2.22 -48.85
C GLU A 58 50.91 1.95 -50.35
N ARG A 59 49.87 2.61 -50.88
CA ARG A 59 49.58 2.66 -52.32
C ARG A 59 50.00 4.01 -52.81
N TYR A 60 50.55 4.10 -54.02
CA TYR A 60 50.96 5.35 -54.65
C TYR A 60 49.91 5.78 -55.63
N TRP A 61 49.50 7.03 -55.58
CA TRP A 61 48.55 7.63 -56.51
C TRP A 61 49.23 8.78 -57.24
N ASP A 62 48.79 8.97 -58.48
CA ASP A 62 49.32 9.99 -59.40
C ASP A 62 48.15 10.65 -60.11
N TYR A 63 48.02 11.96 -60.00
CA TYR A 63 47.00 12.77 -60.63
C TYR A 63 47.61 13.69 -61.69
N ASP A 64 47.27 13.43 -62.94
CA ASP A 64 47.62 14.30 -64.07
C ASP A 64 46.51 15.36 -64.24
N LEU A 65 46.88 16.63 -64.02
CA LEU A 65 45.92 17.74 -64.09
C LEU A 65 45.49 18.05 -65.55
N ALA A 66 46.31 17.70 -66.59
CA ALA A 66 45.96 17.94 -67.95
C ALA A 66 44.90 16.95 -68.48
N THR A 67 44.99 15.69 -68.04
CA THR A 67 44.08 14.62 -68.46
C THR A 67 42.98 14.39 -67.44
N GLN A 68 43.10 14.97 -66.26
CA GLN A 68 42.22 14.75 -65.08
C GLN A 68 42.11 13.28 -64.66
N ARG A 69 43.12 12.48 -64.92
CA ARG A 69 43.17 11.07 -64.56
C ARG A 69 43.95 10.86 -63.27
N VAL A 70 43.41 9.99 -62.42
CA VAL A 70 44.07 9.47 -61.22
C VAL A 70 44.52 8.02 -61.48
N THR A 71 45.78 7.78 -61.43
CA THR A 71 46.34 6.45 -61.56
C THR A 71 46.82 5.95 -60.22
N LEU A 72 46.39 4.76 -59.77
CA LEU A 72 46.83 4.11 -58.57
C LEU A 72 47.85 3.02 -58.90
N LEU A 73 48.97 3.07 -58.17
CA LEU A 73 49.99 2.02 -58.25
C LEU A 73 49.88 1.17 -56.96
N GLU A 74 49.58 -0.10 -57.13
CA GLU A 74 49.49 -1.08 -56.08
C GLU A 74 50.55 -2.16 -56.24
N THR A 75 51.06 -2.65 -55.09
CA THR A 75 51.95 -3.82 -55.09
C THR A 75 51.20 -5.04 -54.72
N GLU A 76 51.20 -6.06 -55.55
CA GLU A 76 50.60 -7.35 -55.30
C GLU A 76 51.72 -8.45 -55.26
N ARG A 77 51.64 -9.36 -54.35
CA ARG A 77 52.53 -10.50 -54.23
C ARG A 77 51.96 -11.69 -54.96
N GLY A 78 52.52 -11.98 -56.15
CA GLY A 78 52.13 -13.17 -56.96
C GLY A 78 53.36 -13.98 -57.23
N ASP A 79 53.27 -15.34 -57.15
CA ASP A 79 54.30 -16.34 -57.52
C ASP A 79 55.72 -16.03 -56.99
N GLY A 80 55.81 -15.53 -55.73
CA GLY A 80 57.07 -15.17 -55.12
C GLY A 80 57.74 -13.86 -55.56
N SER A 81 57.14 -13.10 -56.47
CA SER A 81 57.59 -11.79 -56.93
C SER A 81 56.59 -10.68 -56.62
N LEU A 82 57.09 -9.46 -56.32
CA LEU A 82 56.26 -8.27 -56.16
C LEU A 82 55.98 -7.70 -57.57
N ARG A 83 54.67 -7.64 -57.91
CA ARG A 83 54.23 -7.00 -59.16
C ARG A 83 53.66 -5.62 -58.83
N LEU A 84 53.90 -4.65 -59.68
CA LEU A 84 53.31 -3.32 -59.62
C LEU A 84 52.16 -3.27 -60.61
N HIS A 85 50.98 -3.06 -60.10
CA HIS A 85 49.79 -2.89 -60.94
C HIS A 85 49.45 -1.41 -61.01
N GLU A 86 49.22 -0.95 -62.22
CA GLU A 86 48.82 0.41 -62.52
C GLU A 86 47.35 0.36 -62.92
N ARG A 87 46.51 1.14 -62.24
CA ARG A 87 45.05 1.15 -62.47
C ARG A 87 44.58 2.60 -62.50
N ASP A 88 43.87 2.97 -63.53
CA ASP A 88 43.12 4.23 -63.59
C ASP A 88 41.94 4.14 -62.68
N ILE A 89 41.74 5.15 -61.86
CA ILE A 89 40.64 5.19 -60.88
C ILE A 89 39.66 6.26 -61.31
N ASP A 90 38.41 5.87 -61.36
CA ASP A 90 37.28 6.82 -61.40
C ASP A 90 36.95 7.24 -59.97
N LEU A 91 37.25 8.50 -59.63
CA LEU A 91 37.05 9.05 -58.29
C LEU A 91 35.55 9.08 -57.90
N GLU A 92 34.63 9.17 -58.87
CA GLU A 92 33.18 9.18 -58.58
C GLU A 92 32.66 7.82 -58.12
N HIS A 93 33.32 6.75 -58.57
CA HIS A 93 32.96 5.38 -58.14
C HIS A 93 33.67 4.93 -56.83
N VAL A 94 34.80 5.52 -56.49
CA VAL A 94 35.57 5.13 -55.32
C VAL A 94 35.28 6.00 -54.12
N LEU A 95 34.96 7.26 -54.32
CA LEU A 95 34.67 8.21 -53.22
C LEU A 95 33.17 8.32 -52.96
N LEU A 96 32.80 8.40 -51.72
CA LEU A 96 31.45 8.78 -51.29
C LEU A 96 31.18 10.24 -51.71
N PRO A 97 29.96 10.65 -52.13
CA PRO A 97 29.66 11.98 -52.65
C PRO A 97 30.21 13.13 -51.79
N GLY A 98 30.02 13.10 -50.50
CA GLY A 98 30.52 14.15 -49.58
C GLY A 98 32.04 14.22 -49.47
N TYR A 99 32.77 13.12 -49.72
CA TYR A 99 34.24 13.11 -49.73
C TYR A 99 34.79 13.53 -51.10
N LEU A 100 34.07 13.36 -52.19
CA LEU A 100 34.46 13.82 -53.50
C LEU A 100 34.54 15.35 -53.53
N ASP A 101 33.57 16.03 -53.00
CA ASP A 101 33.56 17.50 -52.92
C ASP A 101 34.68 18.01 -52.03
N THR A 102 34.87 17.38 -50.87
CA THR A 102 36.01 17.71 -49.96
C THR A 102 37.35 17.46 -50.61
N ALA A 103 37.50 16.38 -51.40
CA ALA A 103 38.75 16.10 -52.13
C ALA A 103 39.03 17.18 -53.20
N ARG A 104 38.00 17.60 -53.94
CA ARG A 104 38.09 18.67 -54.95
C ARG A 104 38.45 20.01 -54.29
N GLU A 105 37.81 20.40 -53.22
CA GLU A 105 38.11 21.64 -52.48
C GLU A 105 39.53 21.63 -51.92
N ARG A 106 39.95 20.52 -51.29
CA ARG A 106 41.31 20.39 -50.77
C ARG A 106 42.36 20.41 -51.86
N MET A 107 42.12 19.78 -53.00
CA MET A 107 43.02 19.80 -54.13
C MET A 107 43.09 21.25 -54.72
N ALA A 108 41.98 21.94 -54.86
CA ALA A 108 41.93 23.33 -55.30
C ALA A 108 42.70 24.26 -54.33
N ALA A 109 42.55 24.12 -53.04
CA ALA A 109 43.27 24.87 -52.02
C ALA A 109 44.79 24.61 -52.08
N TYR A 110 45.18 23.35 -52.35
CA TYR A 110 46.57 22.97 -52.54
C TYR A 110 47.16 23.58 -53.85
N LEU A 111 46.44 23.47 -54.97
CA LEU A 111 46.88 24.00 -56.26
C LEU A 111 46.96 25.54 -56.31
N SER A 112 46.08 26.22 -55.51
CA SER A 112 46.16 27.69 -55.35
C SER A 112 47.24 28.17 -54.41
N GLY A 113 47.95 27.28 -53.76
CA GLY A 113 49.02 27.59 -52.79
C GLY A 113 48.57 28.02 -51.43
N GLN A 114 47.30 27.88 -51.10
CA GLN A 114 46.73 28.18 -49.77
C GLN A 114 47.22 27.21 -48.73
N VAL A 115 47.51 25.95 -49.08
CA VAL A 115 48.08 24.92 -48.22
C VAL A 115 49.40 24.38 -48.80
N ARG A 116 50.37 24.12 -47.91
CA ARG A 116 51.73 23.66 -48.31
C ARG A 116 51.80 22.15 -48.58
N SER A 117 50.87 21.36 -47.99
CA SER A 117 50.80 19.92 -48.18
C SER A 117 49.36 19.48 -48.35
N PHE A 118 49.17 18.43 -49.15
CA PHE A 118 47.91 17.79 -49.38
C PHE A 118 47.84 16.52 -48.50
N GLU A 119 47.13 16.61 -47.34
CA GLU A 119 46.95 15.49 -46.44
C GLU A 119 45.57 15.56 -45.81
N TYR A 120 44.84 14.45 -45.90
CA TYR A 120 43.56 14.29 -45.20
C TYR A 120 43.08 12.84 -45.16
N ASP A 121 42.17 12.55 -44.23
CA ASP A 121 41.57 11.23 -44.06
C ASP A 121 40.17 11.23 -44.75
N MET A 122 39.89 10.16 -45.50
CA MET A 122 38.60 9.99 -46.16
C MET A 122 38.13 8.55 -46.19
N ARG A 123 36.86 8.33 -46.49
CA ARG A 123 36.30 6.98 -46.71
C ARG A 123 36.24 6.68 -48.19
N VAL A 124 36.69 5.50 -48.55
CA VAL A 124 36.68 4.99 -49.91
C VAL A 124 35.98 3.64 -50.01
N HIS A 125 35.36 3.36 -51.15
CA HIS A 125 34.93 2.01 -51.51
C HIS A 125 36.16 1.22 -51.97
N ALA A 126 36.51 0.18 -51.24
CA ALA A 126 37.55 -0.77 -51.65
C ALA A 126 37.00 -1.70 -52.78
N ALA A 127 37.89 -2.39 -53.46
CA ALA A 127 37.53 -3.32 -54.51
C ALA A 127 36.63 -4.49 -54.08
N ASP A 128 36.62 -4.78 -52.76
CA ASP A 128 35.76 -5.77 -52.14
C ASP A 128 34.35 -5.21 -51.73
N GLY A 129 34.04 -3.98 -52.11
CA GLY A 129 32.79 -3.29 -51.81
C GLY A 129 32.72 -2.76 -50.34
N ARG A 130 33.69 -2.98 -49.53
CA ARG A 130 33.71 -2.48 -48.15
C ARG A 130 34.22 -1.06 -48.06
N LEU A 131 33.66 -0.29 -47.13
CA LEU A 131 34.16 1.03 -46.81
C LEU A 131 35.39 0.96 -45.95
N ARG A 132 36.48 1.64 -46.40
CA ARG A 132 37.73 1.76 -45.66
C ARG A 132 38.08 3.21 -45.39
N TRP A 133 38.72 3.47 -44.30
CA TRP A 133 39.36 4.74 -44.00
C TRP A 133 40.72 4.79 -44.61
N VAL A 134 41.02 5.78 -45.43
CA VAL A 134 42.33 5.97 -46.04
C VAL A 134 42.86 7.37 -45.73
N ARG A 135 44.14 7.43 -45.46
CA ARG A 135 44.86 8.68 -45.35
C ARG A 135 45.55 8.96 -46.67
N VAL A 136 45.24 10.07 -47.29
CA VAL A 136 45.82 10.50 -48.56
C VAL A 136 46.80 11.61 -48.28
N ARG A 137 48.01 11.43 -48.80
CA ARG A 137 49.09 12.45 -48.81
C ARG A 137 49.56 12.67 -50.21
N GLY A 138 49.85 13.93 -50.60
CA GLY A 138 50.36 14.24 -51.91
C GLY A 138 51.17 15.52 -51.99
N ARG A 139 51.98 15.61 -53.05
CA ARG A 139 52.75 16.80 -53.40
C ARG A 139 52.88 16.92 -54.91
N THR A 140 53.16 18.13 -55.39
CA THR A 140 53.48 18.37 -56.78
C THR A 140 54.81 17.69 -57.15
N VAL A 141 54.77 16.86 -58.18
CA VAL A 141 55.95 16.15 -58.71
C VAL A 141 56.45 16.69 -60.03
N GLU A 142 55.56 17.35 -60.78
CA GLU A 142 55.87 17.97 -62.04
C GLU A 142 55.16 19.31 -62.19
N SER A 143 55.83 20.35 -62.69
CA SER A 143 55.31 21.69 -62.98
C SER A 143 55.67 22.15 -64.41
N ASP A 144 54.83 23.00 -64.94
CA ASP A 144 55.08 23.63 -66.22
C ASP A 144 56.19 24.71 -66.12
N ALA A 145 56.56 25.32 -67.28
CA ALA A 145 57.55 26.38 -67.34
C ALA A 145 57.15 27.61 -66.49
N ALA A 146 55.84 27.80 -66.18
CA ALA A 146 55.31 28.88 -65.35
C ALA A 146 55.23 28.49 -63.87
N ARG A 147 55.80 27.33 -63.42
CA ARG A 147 55.77 26.71 -62.06
C ARG A 147 54.36 26.33 -61.62
N ARG A 148 53.42 26.14 -62.52
CA ARG A 148 52.10 25.63 -62.20
C ARG A 148 52.14 24.10 -62.10
N PRO A 149 51.55 23.51 -61.10
CA PRO A 149 51.51 22.05 -60.96
C PRO A 149 50.89 21.40 -62.22
N ARG A 150 51.57 20.39 -62.74
CA ARG A 150 51.09 19.56 -63.86
C ARG A 150 50.73 18.17 -63.43
N ARG A 151 51.51 17.67 -62.46
CA ARG A 151 51.22 16.38 -61.82
C ARG A 151 51.35 16.47 -60.30
N VAL A 152 50.40 15.90 -59.59
CA VAL A 152 50.40 15.74 -58.13
C VAL A 152 50.38 14.26 -57.85
N ALA A 153 51.31 13.81 -57.04
CA ALA A 153 51.39 12.40 -56.67
C ALA A 153 51.64 12.23 -55.19
N GLY A 154 51.30 11.07 -54.68
CA GLY A 154 51.39 10.82 -53.23
C GLY A 154 51.13 9.39 -52.83
N THR A 155 50.87 9.19 -51.54
CA THR A 155 50.58 7.90 -50.97
C THR A 155 49.17 7.85 -50.36
N LEU A 156 48.61 6.66 -50.30
CA LEU A 156 47.36 6.34 -49.72
C LEU A 156 47.57 5.15 -48.75
N VAL A 157 47.23 5.37 -47.45
CA VAL A 157 47.42 4.38 -46.39
C VAL A 157 46.07 3.98 -45.82
N ASP A 158 45.79 2.69 -45.69
CA ASP A 158 44.61 2.17 -45.02
C ASP A 158 44.76 2.34 -43.51
N ILE A 159 43.97 3.20 -42.93
CA ILE A 159 43.94 3.48 -41.47
C ILE A 159 42.70 2.91 -40.77
N THR A 160 41.95 2.01 -41.45
CA THR A 160 40.68 1.45 -40.94
C THR A 160 40.89 0.75 -39.60
N ARG A 161 41.93 -0.11 -39.48
CA ARG A 161 42.23 -0.84 -38.25
C ARG A 161 42.64 0.11 -37.12
N ALA A 162 43.46 1.09 -37.40
CA ALA A 162 43.89 2.06 -36.36
C ALA A 162 42.68 2.89 -35.87
N ARG A 163 41.78 3.32 -36.79
CA ARG A 163 40.58 4.04 -36.43
C ARG A 163 39.57 3.19 -35.68
N SER A 164 39.42 1.90 -36.03
CA SER A 164 38.59 0.97 -35.29
C SER A 164 39.13 0.76 -33.86
N GLN A 165 40.39 0.48 -33.72
CA GLN A 165 41.05 0.29 -32.41
C GLN A 165 40.90 1.52 -31.50
N GLU A 166 41.11 2.71 -32.05
CA GLU A 166 40.94 3.96 -31.30
C GLU A 166 39.48 4.21 -30.92
N ARG A 167 38.53 3.92 -31.85
CA ARG A 167 37.12 3.98 -31.56
C ARG A 167 36.70 3.00 -30.48
N ASP A 168 37.17 1.73 -30.58
CA ASP A 168 36.80 0.68 -29.60
C ASP A 168 37.40 1.01 -28.24
N ARG A 169 38.63 1.52 -28.18
CA ARG A 169 39.23 2.01 -26.94
C ARG A 169 38.44 3.18 -26.34
N ARG A 170 37.97 4.13 -27.19
CA ARG A 170 37.21 5.28 -26.74
C ARG A 170 35.83 4.86 -26.23
N ILE A 171 35.21 3.91 -26.93
CA ILE A 171 33.90 3.33 -26.48
C ILE A 171 34.09 2.65 -25.14
N ALA A 172 35.06 1.77 -24.98
CA ALA A 172 35.33 1.07 -23.73
C ALA A 172 35.57 2.04 -22.57
N THR A 173 36.37 3.09 -22.79
CA THR A 173 36.61 4.13 -21.79
C THR A 173 35.35 4.87 -21.40
N GLU A 174 34.51 5.25 -22.40
CA GLU A 174 33.28 5.99 -22.14
C GLU A 174 32.21 5.12 -21.47
N VAL A 175 32.13 3.83 -21.82
CA VAL A 175 31.27 2.86 -21.13
C VAL A 175 31.63 2.79 -19.65
N LEU A 176 32.90 2.59 -19.32
CA LEU A 176 33.38 2.54 -17.93
C LEU A 176 33.09 3.86 -17.18
N ARG A 177 33.21 5.02 -17.86
CA ARG A 177 32.88 6.33 -17.24
C ARG A 177 31.42 6.56 -16.99
N SER A 178 30.57 6.07 -17.90
CA SER A 178 29.13 6.28 -17.85
C SER A 178 28.38 5.23 -17.00
N MET A 179 29.04 4.14 -16.61
CA MET A 179 28.45 3.12 -15.74
C MET A 179 28.03 3.71 -14.39
N SER A 180 26.86 3.34 -13.92
CA SER A 180 26.35 3.67 -12.59
C SER A 180 27.01 2.81 -11.51
N GLU A 181 27.41 1.60 -11.86
CA GLU A 181 28.07 0.65 -10.98
C GLU A 181 29.55 1.03 -10.78
N ALA A 182 30.01 0.88 -9.56
CA ALA A 182 31.41 1.08 -9.27
C ALA A 182 32.24 -0.08 -9.82
N VAL A 183 33.27 0.25 -10.58
CA VAL A 183 34.21 -0.74 -11.13
C VAL A 183 35.60 -0.41 -10.65
N SER A 184 36.27 -1.41 -10.13
CA SER A 184 37.69 -1.32 -9.79
C SER A 184 38.49 -2.47 -10.40
N VAL A 185 39.73 -2.22 -10.70
CA VAL A 185 40.70 -3.24 -11.11
C VAL A 185 41.82 -3.22 -10.10
N VAL A 186 42.20 -4.39 -9.58
CA VAL A 186 43.27 -4.55 -8.65
C VAL A 186 44.31 -5.55 -9.21
N ASP A 187 45.56 -5.41 -8.78
CA ASP A 187 46.66 -6.33 -9.11
C ASP A 187 46.59 -7.65 -8.28
N ALA A 188 47.56 -8.53 -8.47
CA ALA A 188 47.68 -9.79 -7.77
C ALA A 188 47.80 -9.65 -6.24
N ASP A 189 48.27 -8.51 -5.76
CA ASP A 189 48.41 -8.16 -4.34
C ASP A 189 47.17 -7.40 -3.82
N PHE A 190 46.13 -7.25 -4.66
CA PHE A 190 44.89 -6.50 -4.38
C PHE A 190 45.12 -4.98 -4.20
N ASN A 191 46.12 -4.38 -4.85
CA ASN A 191 46.28 -2.93 -4.90
C ASN A 191 45.49 -2.38 -6.11
N PHE A 192 44.85 -1.23 -5.94
CA PHE A 192 44.06 -0.60 -6.99
C PHE A 192 44.96 -0.14 -8.17
N VAL A 193 44.66 -0.67 -9.36
CA VAL A 193 45.29 -0.28 -10.63
C VAL A 193 44.47 0.82 -11.31
N THR A 194 43.15 0.68 -11.31
CA THR A 194 42.22 1.69 -11.86
C THR A 194 40.86 1.59 -11.23
N VAL A 195 40.15 2.70 -11.20
CA VAL A 195 38.74 2.78 -10.72
C VAL A 195 37.94 3.70 -11.66
N ASN A 196 36.64 3.44 -11.81
CA ASN A 196 35.77 4.31 -12.58
C ASN A 196 35.22 5.46 -11.71
N PRO A 197 34.58 6.51 -12.30
CA PRO A 197 34.02 7.61 -11.53
C PRO A 197 32.88 7.20 -10.58
N ALA A 198 32.16 6.09 -10.87
CA ALA A 198 31.14 5.58 -9.97
C ALA A 198 31.74 5.01 -8.67
N PHE A 199 32.91 4.42 -8.73
CA PHE A 199 33.64 3.97 -7.54
C PHE A 199 33.90 5.14 -6.58
N ALA A 200 34.40 6.26 -7.09
CA ALA A 200 34.62 7.44 -6.25
C ALA A 200 33.33 8.00 -5.64
N ARG A 201 32.26 8.06 -6.41
CA ARG A 201 30.95 8.50 -5.91
C ARG A 201 30.39 7.56 -4.83
N MET A 202 30.59 6.26 -4.99
CA MET A 202 30.06 5.24 -4.08
C MET A 202 30.87 5.17 -2.78
N THR A 203 32.20 5.13 -2.90
CA THR A 203 33.06 4.89 -1.74
C THR A 203 33.55 6.16 -1.05
N GLY A 204 33.39 7.32 -1.71
CA GLY A 204 33.90 8.60 -1.24
C GLY A 204 35.42 8.78 -1.41
N TYR A 205 36.15 7.77 -1.89
CA TYR A 205 37.57 7.89 -2.18
C TYR A 205 37.79 8.44 -3.58
N ALA A 206 38.59 9.51 -3.72
CA ALA A 206 39.04 9.95 -5.03
C ALA A 206 39.95 8.92 -5.67
N ALA A 207 39.96 8.83 -7.00
CA ALA A 207 40.81 7.86 -7.70
C ALA A 207 42.32 8.02 -7.32
N GLU A 208 42.75 9.27 -7.19
CA GLU A 208 44.15 9.60 -6.80
C GLU A 208 44.53 9.10 -5.42
N ASP A 209 43.57 8.98 -4.50
CA ASP A 209 43.77 8.56 -3.12
C ASP A 209 43.85 7.04 -2.95
N VAL A 210 43.30 6.27 -3.89
CA VAL A 210 43.27 4.80 -3.78
C VAL A 210 44.23 4.09 -4.74
N LEU A 211 44.60 4.69 -5.85
CA LEU A 211 45.55 4.06 -6.79
C LEU A 211 46.85 3.64 -6.09
N GLY A 212 47.23 2.39 -6.27
CA GLY A 212 48.37 1.77 -5.60
C GLY A 212 48.17 1.38 -4.14
N ARG A 213 47.03 1.72 -3.52
CA ARG A 213 46.65 1.27 -2.16
C ARG A 213 45.97 -0.08 -2.21
N ASN A 214 46.09 -0.84 -1.12
CA ASN A 214 45.44 -2.13 -1.00
C ASN A 214 43.94 -1.99 -0.78
N ALA A 215 43.13 -2.86 -1.39
CA ALA A 215 41.66 -2.86 -1.31
C ALA A 215 41.12 -3.05 0.12
N ARG A 216 41.96 -3.43 1.08
CA ARG A 216 41.62 -3.47 2.53
C ARG A 216 41.15 -2.13 3.08
N VAL A 217 41.41 -1.03 2.41
CA VAL A 217 40.88 0.29 2.81
C VAL A 217 39.35 0.34 2.86
N LEU A 218 38.66 -0.55 2.12
CA LEU A 218 37.21 -0.71 2.12
C LEU A 218 36.69 -1.74 3.14
N ASP A 219 37.56 -2.48 3.84
CA ASP A 219 37.13 -3.50 4.80
C ASP A 219 36.41 -2.83 5.96
N SER A 220 35.18 -3.31 6.28
CA SER A 220 34.33 -2.84 7.36
C SER A 220 34.56 -3.63 8.64
N GLU A 221 34.31 -3.03 9.80
CA GLU A 221 34.36 -3.69 11.12
C GLU A 221 33.20 -4.66 11.37
N GLN A 222 32.18 -4.67 10.51
CA GLN A 222 31.05 -5.61 10.60
C GLN A 222 31.43 -7.06 10.33
N HIS A 223 32.60 -7.28 9.70
CA HIS A 223 33.14 -8.61 9.47
C HIS A 223 34.52 -8.75 10.12
N GLU A 224 34.81 -9.94 10.62
CA GLU A 224 36.17 -10.26 11.09
C GLU A 224 37.19 -10.22 9.94
N PRO A 225 38.43 -9.81 10.18
CA PRO A 225 39.48 -9.76 9.15
C PRO A 225 39.69 -11.08 8.38
N ALA A 226 39.44 -12.21 9.06
CA ALA A 226 39.54 -13.55 8.48
C ALA A 226 38.51 -13.77 7.35
N PHE A 227 37.33 -13.12 7.41
CA PHE A 227 36.27 -13.18 6.38
C PHE A 227 36.80 -12.63 5.05
N TYR A 228 37.38 -11.43 5.06
CA TYR A 228 37.92 -10.78 3.85
C TYR A 228 39.10 -11.57 3.27
N GLU A 229 39.93 -12.12 4.14
CA GLU A 229 41.06 -12.96 3.70
C GLU A 229 40.57 -14.26 3.05
N HIS A 230 39.52 -14.87 3.57
CA HIS A 230 38.91 -16.04 2.96
C HIS A 230 38.36 -15.73 1.55
N ILE A 231 37.72 -14.59 1.36
CA ILE A 231 37.20 -14.16 0.04
C ILE A 231 38.39 -13.98 -0.93
N ARG A 232 39.44 -13.26 -0.53
CA ARG A 232 40.62 -13.07 -1.36
C ARG A 232 41.28 -14.41 -1.77
N LYS A 233 41.46 -15.32 -0.82
CA LYS A 233 41.97 -16.68 -1.10
C LYS A 233 41.07 -17.46 -2.05
N ARG A 234 39.77 -17.31 -1.91
CA ARG A 234 38.79 -17.96 -2.80
C ARG A 234 38.85 -17.38 -4.21
N LEU A 235 38.95 -16.07 -4.35
CA LEU A 235 39.09 -15.38 -5.63
C LEU A 235 40.35 -15.82 -6.37
N VAL A 236 41.49 -15.84 -5.67
CA VAL A 236 42.75 -16.33 -6.23
C VAL A 236 42.65 -17.78 -6.71
N ARG A 237 41.99 -18.64 -5.95
CA ARG A 237 41.89 -20.09 -6.27
C ARG A 237 40.91 -20.37 -7.41
N SER A 238 39.78 -19.71 -7.45
CA SER A 238 38.67 -20.02 -8.38
C SER A 238 38.59 -19.05 -9.55
N GLY A 239 39.33 -17.95 -9.55
CA GLY A 239 39.30 -16.89 -10.54
C GLY A 239 38.01 -16.05 -10.49
N ARG A 240 37.04 -16.41 -9.63
CA ARG A 240 35.73 -15.72 -9.50
C ARG A 240 35.24 -15.72 -8.07
N TRP A 241 34.59 -14.63 -7.69
CA TRP A 241 33.82 -14.55 -6.45
C TRP A 241 32.64 -13.61 -6.61
N SER A 242 31.51 -13.96 -6.01
CA SER A 242 30.35 -13.07 -5.91
C SER A 242 29.69 -13.25 -4.55
N GLY A 243 29.18 -12.17 -3.99
CA GLY A 243 28.50 -12.17 -2.70
C GLY A 243 28.20 -10.77 -2.19
N GLU A 244 27.55 -10.74 -1.04
CA GLU A 244 27.25 -9.50 -0.32
C GLU A 244 28.21 -9.36 0.86
N MET A 245 28.76 -8.16 1.09
CA MET A 245 29.57 -7.87 2.26
C MET A 245 29.49 -6.41 2.66
N TRP A 246 29.71 -6.14 3.93
CA TRP A 246 29.84 -4.78 4.44
C TRP A 246 31.18 -4.18 4.02
N GLN A 247 31.13 -2.94 3.58
CA GLN A 247 32.30 -2.12 3.25
C GLN A 247 32.21 -0.77 3.94
N ARG A 248 33.32 -0.04 4.01
CA ARG A 248 33.43 1.27 4.66
C ARG A 248 33.86 2.34 3.66
N ARG A 249 33.16 3.47 3.67
CA ARG A 249 33.51 4.64 2.87
C ARG A 249 34.66 5.44 3.48
N SER A 250 35.14 6.43 2.73
CA SER A 250 36.20 7.33 3.18
C SER A 250 35.84 8.18 4.41
N ASP A 251 34.57 8.48 4.63
CA ASP A 251 34.04 9.22 5.79
C ASP A 251 33.77 8.34 7.02
N GLY A 252 33.97 7.03 6.88
CA GLY A 252 33.72 6.04 7.93
C GLY A 252 32.37 5.37 7.90
N ASP A 253 31.43 5.82 7.07
CA ASP A 253 30.11 5.22 6.93
C ASP A 253 30.24 3.78 6.36
N GLU A 254 29.42 2.89 6.91
CA GLU A 254 29.36 1.50 6.48
C GLU A 254 28.18 1.25 5.56
N PHE A 255 28.39 0.52 4.49
CA PHE A 255 27.38 0.17 3.51
C PHE A 255 27.45 -1.28 3.08
N LEU A 256 26.30 -1.88 2.78
CA LEU A 256 26.22 -3.24 2.27
C LEU A 256 26.43 -3.23 0.76
N CYS A 257 27.44 -3.95 0.31
CA CYS A 257 27.85 -4.00 -1.08
C CYS A 257 27.65 -5.39 -1.68
N ALA A 258 26.96 -5.47 -2.80
CA ALA A 258 26.98 -6.64 -3.66
C ALA A 258 28.20 -6.53 -4.57
N ILE A 259 29.04 -7.56 -4.58
CA ILE A 259 30.34 -7.57 -5.27
C ILE A 259 30.43 -8.76 -6.19
N GLU A 260 30.83 -8.50 -7.43
CA GLU A 260 31.25 -9.52 -8.39
C GLU A 260 32.69 -9.26 -8.78
N ALA A 261 33.57 -10.23 -8.54
CA ALA A 261 34.99 -10.15 -8.85
C ALA A 261 35.39 -11.29 -9.78
N SER A 262 36.17 -10.97 -10.80
CA SER A 262 36.72 -11.95 -11.76
C SER A 262 38.15 -11.65 -12.12
N ALA A 263 38.96 -12.72 -12.27
CA ALA A 263 40.31 -12.65 -12.75
C ALA A 263 40.35 -12.43 -14.26
N VAL A 264 41.27 -11.58 -14.72
CA VAL A 264 41.56 -11.32 -16.13
C VAL A 264 43.05 -11.53 -16.32
N GLU A 265 43.40 -12.42 -17.25
CA GLU A 265 44.81 -12.62 -17.62
C GLU A 265 45.31 -11.44 -18.47
N SER A 266 46.47 -10.91 -18.18
CA SER A 266 47.09 -9.85 -18.97
C SER A 266 48.03 -10.45 -20.01
N ASP A 267 47.86 -10.02 -21.29
CA ASP A 267 48.70 -10.48 -22.43
C ASP A 267 50.16 -10.03 -22.35
N ASP A 268 50.49 -9.11 -21.44
CA ASP A 268 51.86 -8.46 -21.44
C ASP A 268 52.92 -9.16 -20.59
N SER A 269 52.56 -10.14 -19.73
CA SER A 269 53.53 -10.96 -18.99
C SER A 269 52.87 -12.20 -18.38
N GLU A 270 53.54 -13.34 -18.38
CA GLU A 270 53.06 -14.62 -17.84
C GLU A 270 52.70 -14.58 -16.33
N ASP A 271 52.93 -13.47 -15.61
CA ASP A 271 52.79 -13.34 -14.15
C ASP A 271 51.82 -12.24 -13.67
N SER A 272 51.07 -11.55 -14.53
CA SER A 272 50.20 -10.43 -14.09
C SER A 272 48.71 -10.73 -14.19
N THR A 273 48.18 -11.41 -13.17
CA THR A 273 46.73 -11.54 -12.99
C THR A 273 46.12 -10.24 -12.47
N LEU A 274 45.14 -9.71 -13.14
CA LEU A 274 44.33 -8.59 -12.67
C LEU A 274 42.94 -9.09 -12.21
N TYR A 275 42.41 -8.48 -11.19
CA TYR A 275 41.00 -8.75 -10.76
C TYR A 275 40.15 -7.54 -11.05
N VAL A 276 39.11 -7.75 -11.85
CA VAL A 276 38.06 -6.76 -12.11
C VAL A 276 36.96 -7.01 -11.12
N THR A 277 36.59 -5.96 -10.40
CA THR A 277 35.54 -6.02 -9.39
C THR A 277 34.45 -5.00 -9.74
N VAL A 278 33.23 -5.47 -9.78
CA VAL A 278 32.00 -4.64 -9.89
C VAL A 278 31.35 -4.59 -8.51
N LEU A 279 31.09 -3.38 -8.04
CA LEU A 279 30.50 -3.11 -6.73
C LEU A 279 29.17 -2.39 -6.92
N ASN A 280 28.16 -2.82 -6.16
CA ASN A 280 26.86 -2.18 -6.14
C ASN A 280 26.41 -1.97 -4.69
N ASP A 281 26.13 -0.73 -4.30
CA ASP A 281 25.61 -0.40 -2.98
C ASP A 281 24.12 -0.81 -2.93
N ILE A 282 23.85 -1.85 -2.16
CA ILE A 282 22.49 -2.40 -1.96
C ILE A 282 21.88 -2.00 -0.62
N THR A 283 22.50 -1.09 0.14
CA THR A 283 22.04 -0.69 1.47
C THR A 283 20.62 -0.17 1.46
N GLN A 284 20.33 0.77 0.56
CA GLN A 284 18.99 1.35 0.43
C GLN A 284 17.99 0.33 -0.08
N GLN A 285 18.38 -0.51 -1.02
CA GLN A 285 17.51 -1.58 -1.54
C GLN A 285 17.12 -2.55 -0.43
N LYS A 286 18.06 -3.02 0.38
CA LYS A 286 17.79 -3.94 1.51
C LYS A 286 16.94 -3.29 2.61
N ARG A 287 17.19 -2.01 2.91
CA ARG A 287 16.35 -1.26 3.86
C ARG A 287 14.92 -1.15 3.35
N THR A 288 14.75 -0.78 2.09
CA THR A 288 13.42 -0.69 1.48
C THR A 288 12.72 -2.06 1.42
N GLU A 289 13.45 -3.12 1.11
CA GLU A 289 12.92 -4.49 1.12
C GLU A 289 12.46 -4.90 2.52
N GLN A 290 13.26 -4.62 3.54
CA GLN A 290 12.90 -4.87 4.94
C GLN A 290 11.69 -4.05 5.38
N GLU A 291 11.64 -2.77 5.00
CA GLU A 291 10.51 -1.89 5.30
C GLU A 291 9.23 -2.36 4.58
N LEU A 292 9.31 -2.71 3.31
CA LEU A 292 8.19 -3.28 2.56
C LEU A 292 7.71 -4.60 3.20
N ARG A 293 8.61 -5.46 3.60
CA ARG A 293 8.28 -6.71 4.29
C ARG A 293 7.62 -6.45 5.64
N TYR A 294 8.08 -5.43 6.36
CA TYR A 294 7.47 -5.00 7.60
C TYR A 294 6.05 -4.48 7.36
N LEU A 295 5.86 -3.54 6.43
CA LEU A 295 4.56 -2.99 6.05
C LEU A 295 3.57 -4.04 5.53
N ALA A 296 4.06 -5.05 4.84
CA ALA A 296 3.24 -6.16 4.34
C ALA A 296 2.69 -7.06 5.46
N ASN A 297 3.31 -7.08 6.64
CA ASN A 297 3.03 -8.04 7.71
C ASN A 297 2.55 -7.42 9.02
N PHE A 298 2.86 -6.15 9.28
CA PHE A 298 2.55 -5.50 10.56
C PHE A 298 1.70 -4.24 10.38
N ASP A 299 0.89 -3.94 11.38
CA ASP A 299 0.18 -2.67 11.53
C ASP A 299 1.14 -1.59 12.02
N THR A 300 1.27 -0.50 11.27
CA THR A 300 2.25 0.56 11.56
C THR A 300 1.95 1.37 12.81
N LEU A 301 0.70 1.39 13.26
CA LEU A 301 0.30 2.13 14.45
C LEU A 301 0.63 1.38 15.74
N THR A 302 0.35 0.07 15.76
CA THR A 302 0.40 -0.76 16.98
C THR A 302 1.54 -1.76 17.00
N ASN A 303 2.27 -1.93 15.89
CA ASN A 303 3.31 -2.95 15.72
C ASN A 303 2.79 -4.40 15.84
N LEU A 304 1.49 -4.60 15.85
CA LEU A 304 0.90 -5.93 15.84
C LEU A 304 0.91 -6.55 14.43
N PRO A 305 0.88 -7.87 14.31
CA PRO A 305 0.53 -8.54 13.07
C PRO A 305 -0.70 -7.93 12.42
N ASN A 306 -0.63 -7.66 11.10
CA ASN A 306 -1.77 -7.21 10.32
C ASN A 306 -2.61 -8.40 9.84
N ARG A 307 -3.68 -8.14 9.07
CA ARG A 307 -4.57 -9.17 8.52
C ARG A 307 -3.83 -10.26 7.72
N SER A 308 -2.80 -9.88 6.97
CA SER A 308 -2.02 -10.82 6.15
C SER A 308 -1.25 -11.82 7.01
N LEU A 309 -0.48 -11.31 7.95
CA LEU A 309 0.33 -12.14 8.85
C LEU A 309 -0.55 -12.96 9.81
N LEU A 310 -1.68 -12.40 10.27
CA LEU A 310 -2.66 -13.15 11.06
C LEU A 310 -3.18 -14.37 10.29
N SER A 311 -3.60 -14.19 9.04
CA SER A 311 -4.14 -15.27 8.21
C SER A 311 -3.09 -16.35 7.95
N GLU A 312 -1.84 -15.97 7.74
CA GLU A 312 -0.72 -16.89 7.59
C GLU A 312 -0.49 -17.69 8.88
N ARG A 313 -0.43 -17.00 10.03
CA ARG A 313 -0.23 -17.65 11.35
C ARG A 313 -1.36 -18.60 11.68
N LEU A 314 -2.62 -18.18 11.48
CA LEU A 314 -3.79 -19.03 11.71
C LEU A 314 -3.79 -20.27 10.79
N SER A 315 -3.41 -20.13 9.53
CA SER A 315 -3.26 -21.26 8.61
C SER A 315 -2.23 -22.27 9.13
N ARG A 316 -1.07 -21.79 9.59
CA ARG A 316 -0.01 -22.63 10.17
C ARG A 316 -0.46 -23.30 11.46
N ALA A 317 -1.16 -22.56 12.32
CA ALA A 317 -1.72 -23.09 13.57
C ALA A 317 -2.74 -24.21 13.29
N ILE A 318 -3.63 -24.05 12.31
CA ILE A 318 -4.60 -25.07 11.91
C ILE A 318 -3.89 -26.35 11.45
N VAL A 319 -2.85 -26.23 10.62
CA VAL A 319 -2.06 -27.39 10.17
C VAL A 319 -1.42 -28.10 11.35
N ARG A 320 -0.87 -27.35 12.32
CA ARG A 320 -0.27 -27.90 13.54
C ARG A 320 -1.31 -28.58 14.39
N ALA A 321 -2.41 -27.90 14.70
CA ALA A 321 -3.50 -28.44 15.52
C ALA A 321 -4.11 -29.72 14.94
N ARG A 322 -4.27 -29.80 13.60
CA ARG A 322 -4.72 -31.02 12.91
C ARG A 322 -3.77 -32.18 13.12
N ARG A 323 -2.47 -31.94 13.09
CA ARG A 323 -1.44 -33.00 13.30
C ARG A 323 -1.37 -33.45 14.76
N GLU A 324 -1.52 -32.53 15.69
CA GLU A 324 -1.35 -32.76 17.13
C GLU A 324 -2.66 -33.09 17.84
N GLY A 325 -3.80 -32.98 17.16
CA GLY A 325 -5.13 -33.21 17.74
C GLY A 325 -5.56 -32.14 18.75
N THR A 326 -4.94 -30.96 18.69
CA THR A 326 -5.25 -29.85 19.60
C THR A 326 -6.32 -28.93 19.00
N ARG A 327 -6.81 -27.98 19.79
CA ARG A 327 -7.82 -26.99 19.41
C ARG A 327 -7.21 -25.59 19.30
N ILE A 328 -7.88 -24.72 18.56
CA ILE A 328 -7.54 -23.31 18.43
C ILE A 328 -8.79 -22.50 18.72
N ALA A 329 -8.64 -21.38 19.44
CA ALA A 329 -9.68 -20.37 19.49
C ALA A 329 -9.24 -19.10 18.75
N VAL A 330 -10.17 -18.53 18.01
CA VAL A 330 -10.06 -17.19 17.43
C VAL A 330 -11.02 -16.28 18.19
N LEU A 331 -10.47 -15.26 18.83
CA LEU A 331 -11.21 -14.20 19.49
C LEU A 331 -11.17 -12.97 18.60
N PHE A 332 -12.33 -12.49 18.17
CA PHE A 332 -12.47 -11.26 17.42
C PHE A 332 -12.99 -10.17 18.37
N LEU A 333 -12.27 -9.06 18.45
CA LEU A 333 -12.53 -8.01 19.43
C LEU A 333 -12.74 -6.68 18.73
N ASP A 334 -13.65 -5.87 19.28
CA ASP A 334 -13.90 -4.50 18.85
C ASP A 334 -14.01 -3.60 20.08
N LEU A 335 -13.41 -2.42 20.02
CA LEU A 335 -13.44 -1.46 21.12
C LEU A 335 -14.73 -0.65 21.12
N ASP A 336 -15.57 -0.86 22.11
CA ASP A 336 -16.90 -0.25 22.21
C ASP A 336 -16.84 1.28 22.16
N ARG A 337 -17.66 1.90 21.30
CA ARG A 337 -17.77 3.36 21.13
C ARG A 337 -16.46 4.08 20.80
N PHE A 338 -15.50 3.40 20.19
CA PHE A 338 -14.23 4.01 19.80
C PHE A 338 -14.42 5.22 18.87
N LYS A 339 -15.42 5.17 17.99
CA LYS A 339 -15.77 6.28 17.11
C LYS A 339 -16.17 7.53 17.89
N ASP A 340 -16.97 7.39 18.95
CA ASP A 340 -17.43 8.52 19.79
C ASP A 340 -16.20 9.21 20.46
N ILE A 341 -15.19 8.43 20.81
CA ILE A 341 -13.94 8.94 21.38
C ILE A 341 -13.16 9.73 20.33
N ASN A 342 -13.06 9.21 19.10
CA ASN A 342 -12.43 9.93 18.00
C ASN A 342 -13.14 11.24 17.68
N ASP A 343 -14.47 11.21 17.65
CA ASP A 343 -15.28 12.40 17.35
C ASP A 343 -15.17 13.46 18.46
N SER A 344 -14.95 13.03 19.71
CA SER A 344 -14.86 13.94 20.87
C SER A 344 -13.46 14.47 21.13
N LEU A 345 -12.41 13.63 21.00
CA LEU A 345 -11.02 13.90 21.42
C LEU A 345 -10.04 13.97 20.24
N GLY A 346 -10.52 13.69 19.03
CA GLY A 346 -9.73 13.68 17.81
C GLY A 346 -8.93 12.39 17.58
N HIS A 347 -8.56 12.14 16.33
CA HIS A 347 -7.87 10.92 15.89
C HIS A 347 -6.53 10.66 16.61
N ALA A 348 -5.80 11.72 17.02
CA ALA A 348 -4.55 11.55 17.75
C ALA A 348 -4.75 10.92 19.14
N ALA A 349 -5.89 11.15 19.78
CA ALA A 349 -6.26 10.47 21.03
C ALA A 349 -6.63 9.01 20.74
N GLY A 350 -7.40 8.75 19.70
CA GLY A 350 -7.73 7.41 19.24
C GLY A 350 -6.50 6.56 18.94
N ASP A 351 -5.50 7.11 18.26
CA ASP A 351 -4.24 6.41 17.99
C ASP A 351 -3.50 5.99 19.27
N ARG A 352 -3.53 6.84 20.30
CA ARG A 352 -2.93 6.51 21.61
C ARG A 352 -3.71 5.39 22.30
N ILE A 353 -5.04 5.44 22.24
CA ILE A 353 -5.90 4.38 22.78
C ILE A 353 -5.59 3.05 22.12
N LEU A 354 -5.50 3.01 20.79
CA LEU A 354 -5.20 1.81 20.04
C LEU A 354 -3.84 1.20 20.40
N ARG A 355 -2.81 2.04 20.60
CA ARG A 355 -1.49 1.56 21.09
C ARG A 355 -1.57 1.01 22.52
N ALA A 356 -2.29 1.70 23.40
CA ALA A 356 -2.47 1.25 24.78
C ALA A 356 -3.27 -0.05 24.85
N ALA A 357 -4.33 -0.18 24.04
CA ALA A 357 -5.13 -1.40 23.92
C ALA A 357 -4.29 -2.58 23.40
N ALA A 358 -3.49 -2.34 22.33
CA ALA A 358 -2.58 -3.34 21.79
C ALA A 358 -1.61 -3.88 22.84
N THR A 359 -0.99 -2.98 23.62
CA THR A 359 -0.06 -3.35 24.68
C THR A 359 -0.77 -4.14 25.78
N ARG A 360 -1.96 -3.71 26.18
CA ARG A 360 -2.76 -4.39 27.21
C ARG A 360 -3.19 -5.79 26.78
N LEU A 361 -3.63 -5.94 25.52
CA LEU A 361 -3.97 -7.24 24.94
C LEU A 361 -2.78 -8.19 24.93
N GLN A 362 -1.59 -7.72 24.48
CA GLN A 362 -0.39 -8.55 24.47
C GLN A 362 0.01 -9.01 25.88
N GLN A 363 -0.07 -8.11 26.86
CA GLN A 363 0.25 -8.44 28.27
C GLN A 363 -0.74 -9.45 28.86
N THR A 364 -2.03 -9.36 28.53
CA THR A 364 -3.07 -10.25 29.06
C THR A 364 -3.00 -11.63 28.42
N VAL A 365 -2.76 -11.68 27.09
CA VAL A 365 -2.81 -12.94 26.31
C VAL A 365 -1.49 -13.73 26.41
N GLY A 366 -0.36 -13.05 26.59
CA GLY A 366 0.96 -13.66 26.65
C GLY A 366 1.61 -13.92 25.29
N GLU A 367 2.93 -14.17 25.30
CA GLU A 367 3.75 -14.27 24.08
C GLU A 367 3.52 -15.56 23.27
N GLN A 368 2.99 -16.62 23.90
CA GLN A 368 2.71 -17.89 23.23
C GLN A 368 1.54 -17.84 22.25
N HIS A 369 0.74 -16.80 22.30
CA HIS A 369 -0.43 -16.60 21.46
C HIS A 369 -0.24 -15.43 20.51
N THR A 370 -1.08 -15.33 19.50
CA THR A 370 -0.97 -14.23 18.53
C THR A 370 -2.04 -13.18 18.80
N VAL A 371 -1.61 -11.93 18.99
CA VAL A 371 -2.49 -10.76 18.98
C VAL A 371 -2.23 -10.01 17.66
N ALA A 372 -3.28 -9.61 16.97
CA ALA A 372 -3.23 -8.88 15.69
C ALA A 372 -4.23 -7.74 15.67
N ARG A 373 -3.99 -6.74 14.81
CA ARG A 373 -4.96 -5.68 14.50
C ARG A 373 -5.33 -5.75 13.02
N LEU A 374 -6.62 -5.81 12.74
CA LEU A 374 -7.12 -5.98 11.38
C LEU A 374 -7.39 -4.65 10.67
N SER A 375 -8.09 -3.76 11.33
CA SER A 375 -8.42 -2.42 10.84
C SER A 375 -9.11 -1.61 11.96
N GLY A 376 -9.07 -0.28 11.90
CA GLY A 376 -9.82 0.56 12.84
C GLY A 376 -9.59 0.18 14.31
N ASP A 377 -10.64 -0.20 14.99
CA ASP A 377 -10.71 -0.66 16.39
C ASP A 377 -10.82 -2.18 16.54
N GLU A 378 -10.65 -2.93 15.45
CA GLU A 378 -10.74 -4.40 15.42
C GLU A 378 -9.41 -5.07 15.74
N PHE A 379 -9.41 -5.90 16.76
CA PHE A 379 -8.30 -6.76 17.15
C PHE A 379 -8.68 -8.23 17.03
N THR A 380 -7.71 -9.09 16.88
CA THR A 380 -7.92 -10.55 16.85
C THR A 380 -6.86 -11.25 17.65
N VAL A 381 -7.28 -12.23 18.45
CA VAL A 381 -6.40 -13.10 19.21
C VAL A 381 -6.53 -14.54 18.70
N ILE A 382 -5.41 -15.22 18.51
CA ILE A 382 -5.35 -16.65 18.22
C ILE A 382 -4.77 -17.34 19.44
N LEU A 383 -5.56 -18.19 20.09
CA LEU A 383 -5.11 -19.08 21.15
C LEU A 383 -4.81 -20.45 20.56
N GLU A 384 -3.56 -20.87 20.61
CA GLU A 384 -3.11 -22.15 20.07
C GLU A 384 -2.98 -23.19 21.18
N GLY A 385 -3.27 -24.46 20.86
CA GLY A 385 -3.04 -25.58 21.77
C GLY A 385 -4.00 -25.64 22.94
N ILE A 386 -5.18 -25.05 22.86
CA ILE A 386 -6.16 -25.03 23.93
C ILE A 386 -6.83 -26.41 24.13
N GLU A 387 -7.23 -26.71 25.32
CA GLU A 387 -7.92 -27.97 25.69
C GLU A 387 -9.42 -27.93 25.33
N GLY A 388 -10.05 -26.75 25.38
CA GLY A 388 -11.47 -26.60 25.07
C GLY A 388 -12.00 -25.15 25.11
N ALA A 389 -13.31 -25.02 24.91
CA ALA A 389 -13.99 -23.73 24.87
C ALA A 389 -13.84 -22.90 26.14
N GLN A 390 -13.81 -23.58 27.31
CA GLN A 390 -13.71 -22.92 28.60
C GLN A 390 -12.44 -22.10 28.78
N GLU A 391 -11.34 -22.52 28.16
CA GLU A 391 -10.08 -21.78 28.18
C GLU A 391 -10.18 -20.49 27.38
N ALA A 392 -10.78 -20.55 26.18
CA ALA A 392 -11.04 -19.38 25.38
C ALA A 392 -11.98 -18.37 26.06
N GLU A 393 -13.04 -18.89 26.74
CA GLU A 393 -13.98 -18.06 27.50
C GLU A 393 -13.33 -17.41 28.71
N ARG A 394 -12.40 -18.15 29.38
CA ARG A 394 -11.60 -17.60 30.47
C ARG A 394 -10.72 -16.45 30.00
N THR A 395 -9.98 -16.65 28.90
CA THR A 395 -9.13 -15.59 28.34
C THR A 395 -9.97 -14.38 27.90
N ALA A 396 -11.15 -14.61 27.33
CA ALA A 396 -12.05 -13.49 26.96
C ALA A 396 -12.49 -12.70 28.21
N ARG A 397 -12.83 -13.37 29.33
CA ARG A 397 -13.14 -12.70 30.62
C ARG A 397 -11.94 -11.95 31.17
N GLU A 398 -10.75 -12.53 31.13
CA GLU A 398 -9.51 -11.89 31.56
C GLU A 398 -9.22 -10.63 30.76
N ILE A 399 -9.45 -10.65 29.45
CA ILE A 399 -9.34 -9.47 28.57
C ILE A 399 -10.35 -8.40 29.00
N ILE A 400 -11.64 -8.75 29.15
CA ILE A 400 -12.67 -7.78 29.57
C ILE A 400 -12.32 -7.16 30.93
N MET A 401 -11.92 -7.97 31.92
CA MET A 401 -11.48 -7.49 33.24
C MET A 401 -10.23 -6.59 33.15
N ALA A 402 -9.28 -6.92 32.27
CA ALA A 402 -8.12 -6.08 32.08
C ALA A 402 -8.50 -4.67 31.55
N PHE A 403 -9.58 -4.56 30.79
CA PHE A 403 -10.09 -3.28 30.29
C PHE A 403 -11.01 -2.53 31.27
N GLU A 404 -11.31 -3.09 32.46
CA GLU A 404 -11.99 -2.34 33.52
C GLU A 404 -11.14 -1.19 34.05
N ALA A 405 -9.82 -1.38 34.09
CA ALA A 405 -8.91 -0.31 34.40
C ALA A 405 -8.83 0.66 33.20
N PRO A 406 -9.02 1.96 33.41
CA PRO A 406 -8.94 2.95 32.35
C PRO A 406 -7.61 2.88 31.58
N LEU A 407 -7.63 3.28 30.30
CA LEU A 407 -6.42 3.48 29.52
C LEU A 407 -5.85 4.86 29.79
N LEU A 408 -4.56 4.93 30.13
CA LEU A 408 -3.84 6.19 30.30
C LEU A 408 -3.42 6.74 28.93
N LEU A 409 -3.91 7.91 28.55
CA LEU A 409 -3.48 8.60 27.35
C LEU A 409 -2.23 9.45 27.60
N ASP A 410 -2.19 10.11 28.76
CA ASP A 410 -1.06 10.85 29.28
C ASP A 410 -1.15 10.91 30.83
N ALA A 411 -0.25 11.65 31.48
CA ALA A 411 -0.18 11.72 32.95
C ALA A 411 -1.45 12.24 33.65
N ARG A 412 -2.46 12.71 32.93
CA ARG A 412 -3.67 13.35 33.49
C ARG A 412 -4.99 12.92 32.86
N GLN A 413 -4.97 12.14 31.77
CA GLN A 413 -6.17 11.77 31.04
C GLN A 413 -6.35 10.27 31.02
N GLU A 414 -7.37 9.79 31.69
CA GLU A 414 -7.81 8.41 31.74
C GLU A 414 -9.08 8.23 30.91
N ILE A 415 -9.15 7.15 30.11
CA ILE A 415 -10.32 6.84 29.31
C ILE A 415 -10.75 5.40 29.60
N ALA A 416 -12.00 5.27 30.02
CA ALA A 416 -12.64 3.96 30.13
C ALA A 416 -13.13 3.50 28.75
N ILE A 417 -12.71 2.33 28.33
CA ILE A 417 -13.14 1.68 27.10
C ILE A 417 -13.23 0.18 27.35
N SER A 418 -14.23 -0.46 26.78
CA SER A 418 -14.42 -1.91 26.90
C SER A 418 -14.33 -2.59 25.54
N PRO A 419 -13.94 -3.87 25.46
CA PRO A 419 -14.06 -4.67 24.26
C PRO A 419 -15.35 -5.47 24.25
N SER A 420 -15.95 -5.65 23.06
CA SER A 420 -16.89 -6.72 22.78
C SER A 420 -16.16 -7.84 22.05
N ILE A 421 -16.34 -9.10 22.47
CA ILE A 421 -15.52 -10.23 22.01
C ILE A 421 -16.40 -11.34 21.43
N GLY A 422 -16.04 -11.82 20.23
CA GLY A 422 -16.63 -13.02 19.65
C GLY A 422 -15.61 -14.16 19.58
N ILE A 423 -16.01 -15.37 19.90
CA ILE A 423 -15.16 -16.56 19.98
C ILE A 423 -15.58 -17.59 18.95
N SER A 424 -14.66 -18.05 18.12
CA SER A 424 -14.83 -19.23 17.29
C SER A 424 -13.77 -20.28 17.60
N LEU A 425 -14.10 -21.56 17.41
CA LEU A 425 -13.24 -22.70 17.76
C LEU A 425 -12.94 -23.58 16.55
N TYR A 426 -11.67 -23.92 16.36
CA TYR A 426 -11.27 -24.99 15.46
C TYR A 426 -11.24 -26.33 16.21
N PRO A 427 -11.77 -27.43 15.67
CA PRO A 427 -12.40 -27.57 14.34
C PRO A 427 -13.91 -27.30 14.31
N ASP A 428 -14.57 -27.05 15.46
CA ASP A 428 -16.01 -27.05 15.63
C ASP A 428 -16.71 -25.98 14.78
N HIS A 429 -16.13 -24.78 14.73
CA HIS A 429 -16.68 -23.62 14.04
C HIS A 429 -15.95 -23.30 12.72
N GLY A 430 -15.22 -24.22 12.12
CA GLY A 430 -14.58 -24.06 10.83
C GLY A 430 -13.23 -24.76 10.69
N GLN A 431 -12.83 -25.00 9.46
CA GLN A 431 -11.59 -25.70 9.14
C GLN A 431 -10.58 -24.83 8.39
N VAL A 432 -10.98 -23.63 7.99
CA VAL A 432 -10.13 -22.66 7.31
C VAL A 432 -10.17 -21.29 8.00
N PRO A 433 -9.11 -20.48 7.89
CA PRO A 433 -9.02 -19.18 8.56
C PRO A 433 -10.21 -18.26 8.33
N THR A 434 -10.69 -18.20 7.09
CA THR A 434 -11.79 -17.30 6.70
C THR A 434 -13.11 -17.65 7.37
N GLU A 435 -13.38 -18.93 7.61
CA GLU A 435 -14.56 -19.38 8.32
C GLU A 435 -14.49 -19.01 9.82
N LEU A 436 -13.36 -19.31 10.45
CA LEU A 436 -13.15 -19.02 11.87
C LEU A 436 -13.23 -17.52 12.15
N LEU A 437 -12.56 -16.68 11.34
CA LEU A 437 -12.61 -15.24 11.49
C LEU A 437 -14.04 -14.70 11.30
N LYS A 438 -14.76 -15.14 10.26
CA LYS A 438 -16.13 -14.73 10.01
C LYS A 438 -17.07 -15.11 11.15
N ARG A 439 -16.94 -16.33 11.70
CA ARG A 439 -17.78 -16.81 12.79
C ARG A 439 -17.47 -16.12 14.12
N ALA A 440 -16.19 -15.82 14.36
CA ALA A 440 -15.80 -14.99 15.50
C ALA A 440 -16.35 -13.56 15.39
N ASP A 441 -16.31 -12.95 14.20
CA ASP A 441 -16.91 -11.64 13.93
C ASP A 441 -18.44 -11.65 14.14
N THR A 442 -19.15 -12.66 13.62
CA THR A 442 -20.58 -12.85 13.89
C THR A 442 -20.88 -12.91 15.39
N ALA A 443 -20.09 -13.65 16.15
CA ALA A 443 -20.26 -13.77 17.60
C ALA A 443 -19.94 -12.44 18.32
N MET A 444 -18.93 -11.70 17.89
CA MET A 444 -18.59 -10.38 18.43
C MET A 444 -19.74 -9.39 18.21
N TYR A 445 -20.36 -9.42 17.03
CA TYR A 445 -21.52 -8.59 16.76
C TYR A 445 -22.70 -8.91 17.69
N GLN A 446 -22.93 -10.18 18.00
CA GLN A 446 -23.93 -10.60 19.01
C GLN A 446 -23.57 -10.10 20.41
N ALA A 447 -22.29 -10.11 20.78
CA ALA A 447 -21.85 -9.53 22.04
C ALA A 447 -22.15 -8.03 22.13
N LYS A 448 -21.96 -7.27 21.03
CA LYS A 448 -22.36 -5.87 20.96
C LYS A 448 -23.86 -5.67 21.16
N SER A 449 -24.65 -6.53 20.55
CA SER A 449 -26.12 -6.47 20.65
C SER A 449 -26.63 -6.88 22.04
N ALA A 450 -25.92 -7.74 22.76
CA ALA A 450 -26.28 -8.19 24.10
C ALA A 450 -25.86 -7.20 25.22
N GLY A 451 -25.54 -5.96 24.88
CA GLY A 451 -25.23 -4.91 25.86
C GLY A 451 -23.76 -4.47 25.87
N ARG A 452 -22.91 -4.96 24.97
CA ARG A 452 -21.47 -4.69 24.91
C ARG A 452 -20.72 -5.19 26.16
N ARG A 453 -19.40 -4.88 26.25
CA ARG A 453 -18.58 -5.26 27.41
C ARG A 453 -18.76 -6.74 27.82
N THR A 454 -18.93 -7.62 26.87
CA THR A 454 -19.17 -9.05 27.05
C THR A 454 -18.52 -9.86 25.94
N PHE A 455 -18.55 -11.17 26.09
CA PHE A 455 -18.15 -12.07 25.01
C PHE A 455 -19.28 -13.02 24.65
N MET A 456 -19.28 -13.46 23.41
CA MET A 456 -20.16 -14.51 22.90
C MET A 456 -19.34 -15.55 22.16
N ARG A 457 -19.67 -16.84 22.40
CA ARG A 457 -19.14 -17.92 21.58
C ARG A 457 -20.10 -18.17 20.43
N TYR A 458 -19.54 -18.33 19.24
CA TYR A 458 -20.32 -18.61 18.04
C TYR A 458 -21.22 -19.83 18.22
N ASP A 459 -22.42 -19.71 17.72
CA ASP A 459 -23.42 -20.76 17.56
C ASP A 459 -24.03 -20.61 16.16
N ASP A 460 -24.38 -21.72 15.51
CA ASP A 460 -24.97 -21.70 14.16
C ASP A 460 -26.28 -20.90 14.08
N ALA A 461 -27.01 -20.78 15.21
CA ALA A 461 -28.21 -19.92 15.30
C ALA A 461 -27.89 -18.42 15.11
N MET A 462 -26.67 -17.96 15.41
CA MET A 462 -26.26 -16.57 15.25
C MET A 462 -26.20 -16.11 13.78
N ASP A 463 -25.87 -17.00 12.87
CA ASP A 463 -25.91 -16.70 11.43
C ASP A 463 -27.34 -16.41 10.92
N ALA A 464 -28.34 -17.12 11.49
CA ALA A 464 -29.74 -16.89 11.17
C ALA A 464 -30.20 -15.54 11.75
N SER A 465 -29.87 -15.25 13.02
CA SER A 465 -30.16 -13.98 13.68
C SER A 465 -29.54 -12.79 12.95
N THR A 466 -28.27 -12.87 12.55
CA THR A 466 -27.58 -11.80 11.83
C THR A 466 -28.23 -11.53 10.46
N ARG A 467 -28.61 -12.58 9.74
CA ARG A 467 -29.34 -12.45 8.47
C ARG A 467 -30.73 -11.85 8.64
N GLN A 468 -31.46 -12.27 9.69
CA GLN A 468 -32.78 -11.70 10.02
C GLN A 468 -32.65 -10.22 10.34
N ARG A 469 -31.69 -9.83 11.20
CA ARG A 469 -31.46 -8.44 11.57
C ARG A 469 -31.13 -7.55 10.35
N ALA A 470 -30.29 -8.04 9.42
CA ALA A 470 -30.00 -7.33 8.18
C ALA A 470 -31.25 -7.11 7.31
N ARG A 471 -32.13 -8.13 7.22
CA ARG A 471 -33.42 -8.03 6.49
C ARG A 471 -34.36 -7.03 7.17
N LEU A 472 -34.48 -7.11 8.50
CA LEU A 472 -35.30 -6.16 9.27
C LEU A 472 -34.82 -4.73 9.12
N SER A 473 -33.49 -4.50 9.18
CA SER A 473 -32.89 -3.17 8.96
C SER A 473 -33.18 -2.61 7.57
N ALA A 474 -33.19 -3.47 6.54
CA ALA A 474 -33.55 -3.05 5.18
C ALA A 474 -35.03 -2.72 5.04
N GLY A 475 -35.94 -3.49 5.71
CA GLY A 475 -37.36 -3.25 5.75
C GLY A 475 -37.72 -1.96 6.49
N LEU A 476 -37.03 -1.73 7.62
CA LEU A 476 -37.28 -0.60 8.50
C LEU A 476 -37.08 0.77 7.82
N ARG A 477 -36.18 0.86 6.86
CA ARG A 477 -35.99 2.10 6.07
C ARG A 477 -37.20 2.56 5.27
N LYS A 478 -38.14 1.67 5.04
CA LYS A 478 -39.36 1.93 4.25
C LYS A 478 -40.63 1.83 5.08
N VAL A 479 -40.51 1.65 6.39
CA VAL A 479 -41.61 1.31 7.28
C VAL A 479 -42.66 2.41 7.33
N LEU A 480 -42.26 3.68 7.35
CA LEU A 480 -43.18 4.84 7.34
C LEU A 480 -43.86 4.99 5.97
N ASP A 481 -43.10 4.88 4.88
CA ASP A 481 -43.68 5.01 3.52
C ASP A 481 -44.72 3.93 3.20
N ARG A 482 -44.49 2.72 3.74
CA ARG A 482 -45.42 1.57 3.56
C ARG A 482 -46.59 1.57 4.53
N GLY A 483 -46.58 2.42 5.57
CA GLY A 483 -47.59 2.46 6.59
C GLY A 483 -47.69 1.15 7.39
N GLU A 484 -46.56 0.49 7.63
CA GLU A 484 -46.47 -0.79 8.36
C GLU A 484 -46.45 -0.61 9.88
N LEU A 485 -46.31 0.62 10.40
CA LEU A 485 -46.34 0.91 11.83
C LEU A 485 -47.77 1.10 12.33
N ARG A 486 -48.01 0.62 13.53
CA ARG A 486 -49.29 0.80 14.23
C ARG A 486 -49.04 1.09 15.69
N LEU A 487 -49.97 1.82 16.33
CA LEU A 487 -49.98 2.00 17.78
C LEU A 487 -51.05 1.10 18.40
N VAL A 488 -50.68 0.47 19.48
CA VAL A 488 -51.58 -0.18 20.44
C VAL A 488 -51.45 0.54 21.78
N PHE A 489 -52.54 0.50 22.56
CA PHE A 489 -52.65 1.29 23.78
C PHE A 489 -52.90 0.36 24.97
N GLN A 490 -52.12 0.48 26.02
CA GLN A 490 -52.28 -0.29 27.24
C GLN A 490 -52.84 0.59 28.35
N PRO A 491 -54.02 0.28 28.92
CA PRO A 491 -54.64 1.06 30.00
C PRO A 491 -53.82 1.01 31.30
N ARG A 492 -53.85 2.13 32.04
CA ARG A 492 -53.33 2.25 33.42
C ARG A 492 -54.47 2.50 34.38
N LEU A 493 -54.48 1.80 35.50
CA LEU A 493 -55.52 1.89 36.51
C LEU A 493 -55.01 2.65 37.77
N SER A 494 -55.67 3.70 38.14
CA SER A 494 -55.42 4.35 39.43
C SER A 494 -56.09 3.55 40.55
N LEU A 495 -55.29 3.04 41.49
CA LEU A 495 -55.74 2.25 42.60
C LEU A 495 -56.57 3.08 43.60
N ALA A 496 -56.18 4.33 43.83
CA ALA A 496 -56.91 5.23 44.72
C ALA A 496 -58.29 5.63 44.23
N ARG A 497 -58.45 5.72 42.87
CA ARG A 497 -59.69 6.20 42.24
C ARG A 497 -60.51 5.08 41.59
N SER A 498 -59.96 3.87 41.52
CA SER A 498 -60.54 2.71 40.83
C SER A 498 -61.03 3.02 39.39
N ARG A 499 -60.33 3.94 38.69
CA ARG A 499 -60.62 4.34 37.34
C ARG A 499 -59.39 4.32 36.45
N ILE A 500 -59.60 4.19 35.16
CA ILE A 500 -58.52 4.31 34.19
C ILE A 500 -58.00 5.74 34.25
N SER A 501 -56.71 5.91 34.53
CA SER A 501 -56.00 7.18 34.69
C SER A 501 -55.26 7.60 33.44
N GLY A 502 -54.85 6.64 32.62
CA GLY A 502 -54.09 6.90 31.42
C GLY A 502 -53.91 5.69 30.54
N VAL A 503 -53.16 5.88 29.48
CA VAL A 503 -52.79 4.81 28.53
C VAL A 503 -51.36 5.00 28.10
N GLU A 504 -50.65 3.91 27.90
CA GLU A 504 -49.36 3.92 27.26
C GLU A 504 -49.48 3.55 25.80
N ALA A 505 -48.88 4.35 24.89
CA ALA A 505 -48.85 4.09 23.47
C ALA A 505 -47.62 3.24 23.15
N LEU A 506 -47.85 2.04 22.66
CA LEU A 506 -46.86 1.03 22.34
C LEU A 506 -46.79 0.82 20.83
N LEU A 507 -45.58 0.96 20.30
CA LEU A 507 -45.32 0.79 18.87
C LEU A 507 -45.33 -0.68 18.47
N ARG A 508 -45.89 -1.00 17.31
CA ARG A 508 -45.92 -2.32 16.67
C ARG A 508 -45.57 -2.17 15.20
N TRP A 509 -44.78 -3.12 14.69
CA TRP A 509 -44.46 -3.20 13.28
C TRP A 509 -45.07 -4.45 12.66
N TYR A 510 -45.95 -4.26 11.71
CA TYR A 510 -46.58 -5.33 10.93
C TYR A 510 -46.08 -5.24 9.49
N SER A 511 -45.10 -6.06 9.17
CA SER A 511 -44.49 -6.07 7.85
C SER A 511 -45.14 -7.10 6.94
N ASP A 512 -45.41 -6.74 5.70
CA ASP A 512 -45.93 -7.68 4.69
C ASP A 512 -44.91 -8.81 4.40
N GLU A 513 -43.62 -8.55 4.61
CA GLU A 513 -42.51 -9.49 4.35
C GLU A 513 -42.15 -10.33 5.58
N HIS A 514 -42.23 -9.75 6.78
CA HIS A 514 -41.72 -10.34 8.02
C HIS A 514 -42.83 -10.70 9.03
N GLY A 515 -44.05 -10.35 8.77
CA GLY A 515 -45.14 -10.51 9.72
C GLY A 515 -45.05 -9.48 10.87
N GLU A 516 -45.53 -9.86 12.05
CA GLU A 516 -45.40 -9.05 13.26
C GLU A 516 -43.97 -9.12 13.78
N VAL A 517 -43.30 -7.96 13.87
CA VAL A 517 -41.91 -7.83 14.36
C VAL A 517 -41.96 -7.25 15.77
N ALA A 518 -41.30 -7.94 16.71
CA ALA A 518 -41.26 -7.52 18.11
C ALA A 518 -40.51 -6.18 18.28
N PRO A 519 -40.96 -5.28 19.18
CA PRO A 519 -40.28 -4.03 19.49
C PRO A 519 -38.80 -4.21 19.83
N ASP A 520 -38.47 -5.23 20.59
CA ASP A 520 -37.09 -5.56 20.99
C ASP A 520 -36.16 -5.90 19.82
N ASP A 521 -36.74 -6.35 18.69
CA ASP A 521 -35.96 -6.66 17.49
C ASP A 521 -35.73 -5.43 16.60
N PHE A 522 -36.69 -4.49 16.50
CA PHE A 522 -36.57 -3.40 15.55
C PHE A 522 -36.27 -2.02 16.16
N ILE A 523 -36.61 -1.75 17.42
CA ILE A 523 -36.31 -0.46 18.06
C ILE A 523 -34.76 -0.24 18.15
N PRO A 524 -33.96 -1.22 18.57
CA PRO A 524 -32.51 -1.04 18.51
C PRO A 524 -31.97 -0.77 17.10
N LEU A 525 -32.56 -1.39 16.07
CA LEU A 525 -32.19 -1.12 14.67
C LEU A 525 -32.57 0.30 14.22
N ALA A 526 -33.73 0.79 14.70
CA ALA A 526 -34.16 2.16 14.44
C ALA A 526 -33.19 3.18 15.11
N GLU A 527 -32.73 2.89 16.32
CA GLU A 527 -31.76 3.71 17.04
C GLU A 527 -30.40 3.72 16.34
N GLU A 528 -29.85 2.55 16.02
CA GLU A 528 -28.57 2.40 15.33
C GLU A 528 -28.54 3.12 13.97
N SER A 529 -29.65 3.04 13.23
CA SER A 529 -29.80 3.69 11.92
C SER A 529 -30.17 5.17 11.99
N GLY A 530 -30.59 5.68 13.17
CA GLY A 530 -31.11 7.02 13.33
C GLY A 530 -32.57 7.22 12.89
N LEU A 531 -33.22 6.17 12.35
CA LEU A 531 -34.63 6.20 11.91
C LEU A 531 -35.60 6.40 13.09
N ILE A 532 -35.17 6.11 14.32
CA ILE A 532 -35.96 6.32 15.53
C ILE A 532 -36.39 7.77 15.69
N LEU A 533 -35.71 8.75 15.10
CA LEU A 533 -36.11 10.15 15.15
C LEU A 533 -37.38 10.40 14.36
N GLU A 534 -37.49 9.89 13.13
CA GLU A 534 -38.66 10.02 12.26
C GLU A 534 -39.79 9.15 12.78
N ILE A 535 -39.47 7.93 13.19
CA ILE A 535 -40.46 7.01 13.79
C ILE A 535 -41.02 7.61 15.06
N GLY A 536 -40.21 8.17 15.94
CA GLY A 536 -40.66 8.76 17.19
C GLY A 536 -41.51 10.02 17.02
N GLU A 537 -41.22 10.87 16.03
CA GLU A 537 -42.11 11.99 15.68
C GLU A 537 -43.48 11.48 15.18
N TRP A 538 -43.45 10.43 14.34
CA TRP A 538 -44.71 9.80 13.86
C TRP A 538 -45.52 9.20 15.02
N VAL A 539 -44.87 8.46 15.93
CA VAL A 539 -45.49 7.85 17.12
C VAL A 539 -46.14 8.94 17.98
N LEU A 540 -45.38 9.99 18.31
CA LEU A 540 -45.88 11.08 19.12
C LEU A 540 -47.11 11.74 18.49
N ARG A 541 -47.07 12.04 17.21
CA ARG A 541 -48.15 12.67 16.45
C ARG A 541 -49.40 11.78 16.41
N GLU A 542 -49.26 10.51 16.06
CA GLU A 542 -50.39 9.60 15.95
C GLU A 542 -51.03 9.27 17.32
N ALA A 543 -50.18 9.15 18.37
CA ALA A 543 -50.68 8.96 19.73
C ALA A 543 -51.47 10.19 20.21
N CYS A 544 -50.95 11.39 20.04
CA CYS A 544 -51.65 12.64 20.40
C CYS A 544 -52.94 12.83 19.61
N LEU A 545 -52.97 12.56 18.31
CA LEU A 545 -54.18 12.61 17.48
C LEU A 545 -55.20 11.59 17.96
N THR A 546 -54.79 10.42 18.37
CA THR A 546 -55.68 9.37 18.89
C THR A 546 -56.29 9.78 20.21
N LEU A 547 -55.49 10.29 21.18
CA LEU A 547 -56.04 10.79 22.44
C LEU A 547 -57.02 11.95 22.22
N ARG A 548 -56.69 12.88 21.32
CA ARG A 548 -57.58 13.99 20.97
C ARG A 548 -58.92 13.52 20.44
N ARG A 549 -58.92 12.51 19.54
CA ARG A 549 -60.14 11.86 19.04
C ARG A 549 -60.92 11.22 20.21
N TRP A 550 -60.30 10.56 21.14
CA TRP A 550 -60.92 9.95 22.30
C TRP A 550 -61.59 10.99 23.24
N GLN A 551 -60.88 12.10 23.49
CA GLN A 551 -61.47 13.22 24.28
C GLN A 551 -62.74 13.76 23.67
N GLN A 552 -62.77 13.92 22.33
CA GLN A 552 -63.95 14.33 21.60
C GLN A 552 -65.16 13.32 21.71
N HIS A 553 -64.81 12.05 21.94
CA HIS A 553 -65.76 10.97 22.14
C HIS A 553 -66.07 10.67 23.62
N GLY A 554 -65.64 11.53 24.52
CA GLY A 554 -65.97 11.44 25.92
C GLY A 554 -65.18 10.51 26.77
N ALA A 555 -63.94 10.26 26.40
CA ALA A 555 -63.01 9.43 27.18
C ALA A 555 -62.48 10.08 28.49
N GLY A 556 -62.86 11.34 28.76
CA GLY A 556 -62.42 12.05 29.98
C GLY A 556 -60.95 12.48 29.98
N ASP A 557 -60.44 12.82 31.17
CA ASP A 557 -59.07 13.26 31.38
C ASP A 557 -58.15 12.05 31.53
N LEU A 558 -57.47 11.64 30.46
CA LEU A 558 -56.52 10.55 30.43
C LEU A 558 -55.13 11.10 30.22
N THR A 559 -54.15 10.53 30.92
CA THR A 559 -52.75 10.75 30.61
C THR A 559 -52.29 9.80 29.47
N LEU A 560 -51.58 10.35 28.49
CA LEU A 560 -50.97 9.59 27.38
C LEU A 560 -49.51 9.46 27.64
N SER A 561 -48.99 8.26 27.81
CA SER A 561 -47.58 8.00 27.92
C SER A 561 -46.99 7.58 26.59
N VAL A 562 -45.82 8.13 26.27
CA VAL A 562 -45.07 7.84 25.03
C VAL A 562 -43.62 7.63 25.37
N ASN A 563 -43.06 6.50 24.94
CA ASN A 563 -41.65 6.15 25.12
C ASN A 563 -40.76 7.03 24.23
N VAL A 564 -39.64 7.49 24.80
CA VAL A 564 -38.67 8.35 24.13
C VAL A 564 -37.27 7.70 24.17
N SER A 565 -36.63 7.58 22.99
CA SER A 565 -35.29 7.01 22.89
C SER A 565 -34.23 7.98 23.34
N MET A 566 -33.05 7.43 23.72
CA MET A 566 -31.87 8.23 24.04
C MET A 566 -31.44 9.16 22.90
N LEU A 567 -31.52 8.69 21.66
CA LEU A 567 -31.11 9.46 20.50
C LEU A 567 -31.99 10.70 20.28
N GLN A 568 -33.28 10.63 20.56
CA GLN A 568 -34.17 11.76 20.53
C GLN A 568 -33.86 12.79 21.60
N LEU A 569 -33.53 12.33 22.82
CA LEU A 569 -33.18 13.20 23.93
C LEU A 569 -31.87 13.98 23.69
N LEU A 570 -30.85 13.32 23.11
CA LEU A 570 -29.52 13.91 22.92
C LEU A 570 -29.43 14.87 21.72
N ARG A 571 -30.29 14.78 20.72
CA ARG A 571 -30.23 15.66 19.53
C ARG A 571 -30.70 17.10 19.74
N GLY A 572 -31.17 17.45 20.93
CA GLY A 572 -31.40 18.85 21.35
C GLY A 572 -32.59 19.57 20.76
N ASN A 573 -33.20 19.10 19.67
CA ASN A 573 -34.37 19.71 19.02
C ASN A 573 -35.71 18.98 19.29
N PHE A 574 -35.71 17.95 20.12
CA PHE A 574 -36.89 17.15 20.40
C PHE A 574 -37.95 17.92 21.18
N PRO A 575 -37.64 18.83 22.13
CA PRO A 575 -38.66 19.72 22.72
C PRO A 575 -39.43 20.53 21.68
N ASP A 576 -38.79 21.01 20.61
CA ASP A 576 -39.47 21.76 19.54
C ASP A 576 -40.39 20.87 18.73
N VAL A 577 -40.01 19.58 18.55
CA VAL A 577 -40.89 18.58 17.92
C VAL A 577 -42.13 18.34 18.77
N VAL A 578 -41.96 18.15 20.09
CA VAL A 578 -43.08 17.94 21.04
C VAL A 578 -44.00 19.14 21.04
N GLN A 579 -43.47 20.35 21.12
CA GLN A 579 -44.24 21.59 21.10
C GLN A 579 -45.08 21.66 19.81
N ARG A 580 -44.49 21.45 18.66
CA ARG A 580 -45.16 21.49 17.35
C ARG A 580 -46.26 20.45 17.25
N VAL A 581 -46.01 19.22 17.72
CA VAL A 581 -47.05 18.18 17.71
C VAL A 581 -48.24 18.52 18.63
N LEU A 582 -47.96 19.09 19.82
CA LEU A 582 -49.04 19.53 20.73
C LEU A 582 -49.86 20.68 20.12
N GLU A 583 -49.22 21.66 19.50
CA GLU A 583 -49.88 22.76 18.79
C GLU A 583 -50.75 22.25 17.62
N ASP A 584 -50.17 21.36 16.76
CA ASP A 584 -50.88 20.80 15.60
C ASP A 584 -52.11 19.95 15.99
N THR A 585 -52.01 19.22 17.10
CA THR A 585 -53.09 18.34 17.58
C THR A 585 -54.08 19.01 18.49
N GLY A 586 -53.73 20.17 19.04
CA GLY A 586 -54.54 20.90 20.00
C GLY A 586 -54.71 20.16 21.32
N LEU A 587 -53.71 19.35 21.70
CA LEU A 587 -53.68 18.61 22.96
C LEU A 587 -53.04 19.44 24.06
N GLU A 588 -53.65 19.46 25.25
CA GLU A 588 -53.06 20.12 26.41
C GLU A 588 -51.77 19.42 26.83
N PRO A 589 -50.65 20.16 27.03
CA PRO A 589 -49.35 19.56 27.39
C PRO A 589 -49.40 18.68 28.66
N SER A 590 -50.23 19.02 29.62
CA SER A 590 -50.37 18.33 30.90
C SER A 590 -50.90 16.91 30.82
N VAL A 591 -51.51 16.53 29.69
CA VAL A 591 -52.01 15.16 29.49
C VAL A 591 -50.97 14.25 28.80
N LEU A 592 -49.86 14.82 28.32
CA LEU A 592 -48.77 14.07 27.73
C LEU A 592 -47.72 13.75 28.78
N GLU A 593 -47.34 12.49 28.89
CA GLU A 593 -46.22 11.99 29.70
C GLU A 593 -45.19 11.33 28.81
N LEU A 594 -43.91 11.76 28.87
CA LEU A 594 -42.82 11.17 28.14
C LEU A 594 -42.04 10.21 29.05
N GLU A 595 -41.87 8.97 28.60
CA GLU A 595 -41.21 7.91 29.36
C GLU A 595 -39.78 7.74 28.88
N LEU A 596 -38.85 7.71 29.82
CA LEU A 596 -37.41 7.64 29.60
C LEU A 596 -36.84 6.53 30.48
N THR A 597 -36.08 5.61 29.92
CA THR A 597 -35.48 4.54 30.72
C THR A 597 -34.42 5.11 31.68
N GLU A 598 -34.23 4.48 32.83
CA GLU A 598 -33.25 4.85 33.83
C GLU A 598 -31.83 5.01 33.23
N SER A 599 -31.42 4.03 32.38
CA SER A 599 -30.12 4.02 31.75
C SER A 599 -29.88 5.23 30.84
N VAL A 600 -30.92 5.72 30.15
CA VAL A 600 -30.86 6.91 29.29
C VAL A 600 -30.55 8.17 30.09
N LEU A 601 -31.20 8.31 31.23
CA LEU A 601 -31.02 9.47 32.12
C LEU A 601 -29.66 9.52 32.80
N MET A 602 -29.09 8.35 33.12
CA MET A 602 -27.81 8.26 33.83
C MET A 602 -26.59 8.43 32.92
N ALA A 603 -26.69 8.01 31.65
CA ALA A 603 -25.54 8.02 30.73
C ALA A 603 -25.01 9.42 30.38
N ASN A 604 -25.88 10.47 30.36
CA ASN A 604 -25.53 11.82 29.95
C ASN A 604 -26.23 12.91 30.79
N ALA A 605 -26.12 12.77 32.09
CA ALA A 605 -26.86 13.56 33.07
C ALA A 605 -26.80 15.08 32.89
N ALA A 606 -25.63 15.62 32.53
CA ALA A 606 -25.46 17.08 32.38
C ALA A 606 -26.09 17.60 31.06
N GLN A 607 -26.05 16.84 29.99
CA GLN A 607 -26.58 17.19 28.67
C GLN A 607 -28.10 17.02 28.62
N SER A 608 -28.61 15.97 29.26
CA SER A 608 -30.05 15.68 29.34
C SER A 608 -30.80 16.70 30.21
N ALA A 609 -30.16 17.28 31.24
CA ALA A 609 -30.81 18.20 32.17
C ALA A 609 -31.47 19.41 31.47
N ALA A 610 -30.84 20.00 30.48
CA ALA A 610 -31.39 21.14 29.74
C ALA A 610 -32.66 20.75 28.93
N THR A 611 -32.60 19.58 28.27
CA THR A 611 -33.73 19.05 27.48
C THR A 611 -34.92 18.71 28.39
N LEU A 612 -34.67 18.09 29.56
CA LEU A 612 -35.71 17.77 30.55
C LEU A 612 -36.38 19.04 31.13
N GLN A 613 -35.58 20.10 31.35
CA GLN A 613 -36.13 21.41 31.77
C GLN A 613 -37.00 22.06 30.69
N ALA A 614 -36.62 21.91 29.42
CA ALA A 614 -37.42 22.37 28.31
C ALA A 614 -38.79 21.66 28.24
N PHE A 615 -38.84 20.34 28.44
CA PHE A 615 -40.12 19.62 28.53
C PHE A 615 -40.99 20.10 29.69
N ARG A 616 -40.39 20.31 30.85
CA ARG A 616 -41.11 20.88 32.01
C ARG A 616 -41.67 22.27 31.71
N ALA A 617 -40.91 23.12 31.01
CA ALA A 617 -41.34 24.45 30.63
C ALA A 617 -42.56 24.39 29.63
N LEU A 618 -42.62 23.37 28.79
CA LEU A 618 -43.76 23.10 27.93
C LEU A 618 -44.99 22.59 28.72
N GLY A 619 -44.85 22.16 29.98
CA GLY A 619 -45.91 21.59 30.78
C GLY A 619 -46.16 20.09 30.60
N VAL A 620 -45.23 19.39 29.95
CA VAL A 620 -45.30 17.95 29.71
C VAL A 620 -44.78 17.20 30.96
N SER A 621 -45.42 16.10 31.33
CA SER A 621 -45.00 15.23 32.44
C SER A 621 -43.87 14.30 31.98
N LEU A 622 -42.97 13.94 32.90
CA LEU A 622 -41.84 13.03 32.64
C LEU A 622 -41.94 11.83 33.59
N ALA A 623 -41.76 10.62 33.03
CA ALA A 623 -41.64 9.38 33.79
C ALA A 623 -40.31 8.70 33.61
N ILE A 624 -39.77 8.08 34.66
CA ILE A 624 -38.68 7.15 34.55
C ILE A 624 -39.21 5.74 34.40
N ASP A 625 -38.77 5.08 33.35
CA ASP A 625 -39.15 3.71 33.02
C ASP A 625 -38.06 2.72 33.41
N ASP A 626 -38.41 1.42 33.56
CA ASP A 626 -37.52 0.30 33.97
C ASP A 626 -36.77 0.56 35.28
N PHE A 627 -37.36 1.28 36.22
CA PHE A 627 -36.66 1.71 37.43
C PHE A 627 -36.31 0.54 38.35
N GLY A 628 -35.01 0.49 38.73
CA GLY A 628 -34.40 -0.52 39.60
C GLY A 628 -33.52 -1.52 38.88
N THR A 629 -33.50 -1.54 37.55
CA THR A 629 -32.60 -2.40 36.76
C THR A 629 -31.19 -1.83 36.58
N GLY A 630 -30.99 -0.53 36.91
CA GLY A 630 -29.76 0.24 36.75
C GLY A 630 -29.14 0.71 38.08
N TYR A 631 -28.03 1.46 37.97
CA TYR A 631 -27.35 2.08 39.11
C TYR A 631 -27.88 3.50 39.35
N SER A 632 -29.01 3.67 40.04
CA SER A 632 -29.54 4.98 40.37
C SER A 632 -28.81 5.68 41.50
N SER A 633 -28.25 6.84 41.26
CA SER A 633 -27.86 7.78 42.32
C SER A 633 -29.10 8.54 42.80
N LEU A 634 -29.58 8.26 43.99
CA LEU A 634 -30.69 8.97 44.64
C LEU A 634 -30.47 10.49 44.68
N ALA A 635 -29.22 10.93 44.86
CA ALA A 635 -28.87 12.35 44.85
C ALA A 635 -29.12 13.02 43.50
N TYR A 636 -29.02 12.24 42.41
CA TYR A 636 -29.29 12.73 41.06
C TYR A 636 -30.79 12.70 40.76
N LEU A 637 -31.48 11.63 41.13
CA LEU A 637 -32.95 11.51 40.95
C LEU A 637 -33.68 12.73 41.55
N LYS A 638 -33.29 13.18 42.72
CA LYS A 638 -33.88 14.37 43.40
C LYS A 638 -33.77 15.67 42.58
N ARG A 639 -32.81 15.76 41.65
CA ARG A 639 -32.57 16.96 40.87
C ARG A 639 -33.30 16.95 39.51
N LEU A 640 -33.78 15.78 39.08
CA LEU A 640 -34.46 15.66 37.81
C LEU A 640 -35.89 16.19 37.90
N PRO A 641 -36.39 16.88 36.87
CA PRO A 641 -37.74 17.40 36.82
C PRO A 641 -38.78 16.34 36.44
N ILE A 642 -38.77 15.20 37.13
CA ILE A 642 -39.63 14.06 36.86
C ILE A 642 -40.92 14.12 37.69
N ASN A 643 -41.96 13.43 37.24
CA ASN A 643 -43.26 13.36 37.88
C ASN A 643 -43.66 11.94 38.28
N THR A 644 -43.15 10.93 37.61
CA THR A 644 -43.57 9.53 37.75
C THR A 644 -42.35 8.61 37.74
N ILE A 645 -42.44 7.52 38.53
CA ILE A 645 -41.52 6.37 38.48
C ILE A 645 -42.34 5.13 38.12
N LYS A 646 -41.85 4.35 37.14
CA LYS A 646 -42.44 3.08 36.73
C LYS A 646 -41.55 1.93 37.27
N ILE A 647 -42.10 1.01 38.06
CA ILE A 647 -41.41 -0.16 38.60
C ILE A 647 -41.41 -1.24 37.53
N ASP A 648 -40.21 -1.68 37.12
CA ASP A 648 -40.05 -2.72 36.11
C ASP A 648 -40.78 -4.03 36.49
N LYS A 649 -41.31 -4.73 35.49
CA LYS A 649 -41.97 -6.02 35.60
C LYS A 649 -41.11 -7.05 36.36
N ALA A 650 -39.76 -7.04 36.19
CA ALA A 650 -38.87 -8.00 36.89
C ALA A 650 -39.05 -8.01 38.40
N PHE A 651 -39.41 -6.86 39.04
CA PHE A 651 -39.64 -6.76 40.46
C PHE A 651 -41.08 -7.00 40.87
N ILE A 652 -41.99 -7.14 39.93
CA ILE A 652 -43.42 -7.42 40.14
C ILE A 652 -43.68 -8.91 39.99
N ASP A 653 -42.97 -9.63 39.12
CA ASP A 653 -43.18 -11.05 38.82
C ASP A 653 -43.14 -11.98 40.04
N GLY A 654 -42.26 -11.73 41.00
CA GLY A 654 -42.11 -12.54 42.21
C GLY A 654 -43.07 -12.16 43.36
N LEU A 655 -43.85 -11.09 43.21
CA LEU A 655 -44.76 -10.62 44.26
C LEU A 655 -45.96 -11.54 44.45
N PRO A 656 -46.46 -11.68 45.68
CA PRO A 656 -45.92 -11.27 46.98
C PRO A 656 -45.04 -12.37 47.60
N ALA A 657 -44.59 -13.36 46.84
CA ALA A 657 -43.93 -14.56 47.37
C ALA A 657 -42.42 -14.41 47.58
N ASP A 658 -41.75 -13.62 46.74
CA ASP A 658 -40.31 -13.41 46.81
C ASP A 658 -39.99 -12.25 47.76
N PRO A 659 -39.23 -12.50 48.87
CA PRO A 659 -38.86 -11.46 49.83
C PRO A 659 -37.99 -10.34 49.27
N GLU A 660 -37.15 -10.62 48.24
CA GLU A 660 -36.29 -9.63 47.61
C GLU A 660 -37.11 -8.67 46.79
N ASP A 661 -38.02 -9.17 45.94
CA ASP A 661 -38.92 -8.34 45.12
C ASP A 661 -39.88 -7.53 46.02
N VAL A 662 -40.37 -8.10 47.11
CA VAL A 662 -41.18 -7.41 48.14
C VAL A 662 -40.39 -6.24 48.74
N ALA A 663 -39.13 -6.44 49.12
CA ALA A 663 -38.31 -5.40 49.73
C ALA A 663 -37.99 -4.28 48.73
N ILE A 664 -37.62 -4.62 47.47
CA ILE A 664 -37.29 -3.67 46.41
C ILE A 664 -38.55 -2.84 46.06
N THR A 665 -39.65 -3.49 45.76
CA THR A 665 -40.88 -2.80 45.33
C THR A 665 -41.42 -1.87 46.45
N SER A 666 -41.44 -2.33 47.72
CA SER A 666 -41.87 -1.49 48.87
C SER A 666 -40.95 -0.30 49.04
N THR A 667 -39.64 -0.49 48.84
CA THR A 667 -38.63 0.59 48.95
C THR A 667 -38.85 1.63 47.85
N VAL A 668 -39.05 1.20 46.60
CA VAL A 668 -39.25 2.12 45.46
C VAL A 668 -40.54 2.93 45.65
N ILE A 669 -41.65 2.31 46.10
CA ILE A 669 -42.90 3.02 46.38
C ILE A 669 -42.68 4.06 47.49
N SER A 670 -42.09 3.70 48.59
CA SER A 670 -41.86 4.61 49.73
C SER A 670 -40.92 5.77 49.33
N MET A 671 -39.90 5.50 48.55
CA MET A 671 -38.95 6.47 48.03
C MET A 671 -39.65 7.43 47.07
N GLY A 672 -40.43 6.92 46.09
CA GLY A 672 -41.17 7.73 45.12
C GLY A 672 -42.08 8.72 45.83
N HIS A 673 -42.85 8.27 46.80
CA HIS A 673 -43.74 9.11 47.61
C HIS A 673 -42.96 10.17 48.43
N SER A 674 -41.80 9.78 49.00
CA SER A 674 -40.93 10.70 49.76
C SER A 674 -40.37 11.82 48.88
N LEU A 675 -40.21 11.58 47.58
CA LEU A 675 -39.76 12.54 46.58
C LEU A 675 -40.95 13.31 45.96
N GLY A 676 -42.20 12.98 46.29
CA GLY A 676 -43.40 13.59 45.73
C GLY A 676 -43.72 13.14 44.31
N LEU A 677 -43.27 11.93 43.96
CA LEU A 677 -43.45 11.31 42.65
C LEU A 677 -44.59 10.32 42.67
N ARG A 678 -45.34 10.15 41.58
CA ARG A 678 -46.25 9.06 41.35
C ARG A 678 -45.50 7.76 41.11
N VAL A 679 -46.05 6.65 41.52
CA VAL A 679 -45.48 5.33 41.33
C VAL A 679 -46.44 4.45 40.54
N VAL A 680 -46.00 3.92 39.40
CA VAL A 680 -46.70 2.98 38.54
C VAL A 680 -46.02 1.61 38.63
N ALA A 681 -46.76 0.55 38.88
CA ALA A 681 -46.22 -0.83 38.85
C ALA A 681 -46.60 -1.45 37.48
N GLU A 682 -45.59 -1.97 36.79
CA GLU A 682 -45.77 -2.59 35.47
C GLU A 682 -45.82 -4.13 35.56
N GLY A 683 -46.37 -4.74 34.52
CA GLY A 683 -46.39 -6.20 34.40
C GLY A 683 -47.26 -6.88 35.45
N VAL A 684 -48.28 -6.21 36.01
CA VAL A 684 -49.22 -6.83 36.95
C VAL A 684 -50.10 -7.86 36.23
N GLU A 685 -49.97 -9.13 36.59
CA GLU A 685 -50.63 -10.26 35.92
C GLU A 685 -51.64 -10.99 36.83
N THR A 686 -51.49 -10.87 38.19
CA THR A 686 -52.32 -11.60 39.14
C THR A 686 -52.98 -10.69 40.14
N GLU A 687 -54.13 -11.19 40.72
CA GLU A 687 -54.85 -10.51 41.77
C GLU A 687 -54.04 -10.41 43.08
N ALA A 688 -53.14 -11.35 43.29
CA ALA A 688 -52.22 -11.36 44.48
C ALA A 688 -51.22 -10.20 44.40
N GLN A 689 -50.60 -9.96 43.22
CA GLN A 689 -49.73 -8.81 42.95
C GLN A 689 -50.48 -7.49 43.16
N LEU A 690 -51.69 -7.38 42.56
CA LEU A 690 -52.55 -6.20 42.72
C LEU A 690 -52.86 -5.93 44.22
N GLY A 691 -53.26 -6.96 44.95
CA GLY A 691 -53.55 -6.85 46.37
C GLY A 691 -52.38 -6.36 47.19
N PHE A 692 -51.15 -6.86 46.91
CA PHE A 692 -49.94 -6.41 47.56
C PHE A 692 -49.67 -4.92 47.22
N LEU A 693 -49.72 -4.53 45.95
CA LEU A 693 -49.46 -3.16 45.51
C LEU A 693 -50.46 -2.18 46.15
N ALA A 694 -51.71 -2.57 46.24
CA ALA A 694 -52.77 -1.77 46.89
C ALA A 694 -52.46 -1.58 48.39
N GLN A 695 -51.98 -2.62 49.13
CA GLN A 695 -51.55 -2.54 50.50
C GLN A 695 -50.37 -1.60 50.66
N GLN A 696 -49.41 -1.62 49.73
CA GLN A 696 -48.26 -0.73 49.73
C GLN A 696 -48.62 0.71 49.27
N ARG A 697 -49.88 0.97 48.91
CA ARG A 697 -50.37 2.27 48.40
C ARG A 697 -49.70 2.72 47.09
N CYS A 698 -49.37 1.78 46.23
CA CYS A 698 -48.96 2.14 44.86
C CYS A 698 -50.04 2.99 44.22
N ASP A 699 -49.67 4.03 43.41
CA ASP A 699 -50.63 4.96 42.85
C ASP A 699 -51.38 4.38 41.66
N GLU A 700 -50.66 3.74 40.76
CA GLU A 700 -51.18 3.21 39.51
C GLU A 700 -50.58 1.84 39.19
N VAL A 701 -51.35 1.03 38.42
CA VAL A 701 -50.90 -0.29 37.94
C VAL A 701 -51.20 -0.44 36.46
N GLN A 702 -50.31 -1.20 35.82
CA GLN A 702 -50.44 -1.57 34.39
C GLN A 702 -50.01 -3.04 34.26
N GLY A 703 -50.71 -3.79 33.38
CA GLY A 703 -50.34 -5.18 33.13
C GLY A 703 -51.51 -6.00 32.58
N PHE A 704 -51.25 -7.28 32.32
CA PHE A 704 -52.21 -8.19 31.70
C PHE A 704 -53.38 -8.55 32.62
N TRP A 705 -53.23 -8.36 33.93
CA TRP A 705 -54.35 -8.44 34.84
C TRP A 705 -55.47 -7.45 34.50
N LEU A 706 -55.08 -6.21 34.11
CA LEU A 706 -56.01 -5.17 33.70
C LEU A 706 -56.44 -5.39 32.26
N SER A 707 -55.49 -5.37 31.34
CA SER A 707 -55.67 -5.59 29.90
C SER A 707 -54.36 -5.79 29.18
N PRO A 708 -54.28 -6.66 28.17
CA PRO A 708 -53.20 -6.57 27.20
C PRO A 708 -53.28 -5.27 26.43
N PRO A 709 -52.21 -4.87 25.69
CA PRO A 709 -52.27 -3.75 24.75
C PRO A 709 -53.40 -3.96 23.70
N LEU A 710 -54.20 -2.93 23.47
CA LEU A 710 -55.38 -2.96 22.60
C LEU A 710 -55.21 -2.02 21.42
N ASP A 711 -55.83 -2.28 20.29
CA ASP A 711 -55.94 -1.30 19.23
C ASP A 711 -56.77 -0.07 19.69
N ALA A 712 -56.61 1.04 18.97
CA ALA A 712 -57.22 2.31 19.38
C ALA A 712 -58.76 2.27 19.58
N HIS A 713 -59.47 1.46 18.81
CA HIS A 713 -60.92 1.33 18.94
C HIS A 713 -61.31 0.51 20.18
N SER A 714 -60.67 -0.62 20.34
CA SER A 714 -60.84 -1.53 21.47
C SER A 714 -60.47 -0.86 22.80
N ALA A 715 -59.38 -0.10 22.83
CA ALA A 715 -58.91 0.65 24.02
C ALA A 715 -59.97 1.70 24.44
N LEU A 716 -60.50 2.48 23.51
CA LEU A 716 -61.56 3.44 23.80
C LEU A 716 -62.81 2.73 24.36
N GLY A 717 -63.23 1.62 23.76
CA GLY A 717 -64.32 0.79 24.25
C GLY A 717 -64.10 0.30 25.66
N PHE A 718 -62.88 -0.19 25.98
CA PHE A 718 -62.49 -0.64 27.30
C PHE A 718 -62.55 0.49 28.33
N ILE A 719 -61.96 1.65 28.04
CA ILE A 719 -61.89 2.80 28.93
C ILE A 719 -63.31 3.32 29.26
N ARG A 720 -64.20 3.45 28.29
CA ARG A 720 -65.61 3.93 28.49
C ARG A 720 -66.43 2.98 29.28
N ASN A 721 -66.21 1.67 29.15
CA ASN A 721 -66.98 0.65 29.79
C ASN A 721 -66.41 0.20 31.14
N TRP A 722 -65.30 0.81 31.59
CA TRP A 722 -64.72 0.52 32.86
C TRP A 722 -65.57 1.06 34.02
N ASP A 723 -66.15 0.16 34.81
CA ASP A 723 -67.08 0.52 35.91
C ASP A 723 -66.49 0.39 37.30
N GLY A 724 -65.12 0.12 37.41
CA GLY A 724 -64.40 0.00 38.68
C GLY A 724 -64.81 -1.23 39.55
N ALA A 725 -65.85 -1.93 39.20
CA ALA A 725 -66.39 -3.05 39.96
C ALA A 725 -66.16 -4.42 39.30
N ARG A 726 -65.58 -4.46 38.13
CA ARG A 726 -65.34 -5.72 37.39
C ARG A 726 -64.12 -6.45 37.87
N GLN A 727 -64.34 -7.66 38.35
CA GLN A 727 -63.35 -8.73 38.44
C GLN A 727 -62.66 -8.94 37.08
N ALA A 728 -61.36 -9.34 37.16
CA ALA A 728 -60.49 -9.59 36.04
C ALA A 728 -61.18 -10.15 34.77
N PRO A 729 -60.86 -9.64 33.56
CA PRO A 729 -61.33 -10.23 32.32
C PRO A 729 -60.84 -11.67 32.27
N ARG A 730 -61.78 -12.64 32.15
CA ARG A 730 -61.41 -14.04 31.87
C ARG A 730 -60.57 -14.03 30.59
N ALA A 731 -59.35 -14.55 30.71
CA ALA A 731 -58.51 -14.77 29.57
C ALA A 731 -59.27 -15.55 28.50
N HIS A 732 -59.68 -14.91 27.43
CA HIS A 732 -59.99 -15.60 26.22
C HIS A 732 -58.67 -16.16 25.70
N ALA A 733 -58.46 -17.45 25.99
CA ALA A 733 -57.50 -18.27 25.26
C ALA A 733 -57.96 -18.35 23.81
N SER A 734 -57.62 -17.30 23.01
CA SER A 734 -57.58 -17.40 21.57
C SER A 734 -56.24 -18.06 21.26
N GLY A 735 -56.30 -19.40 21.07
CA GLY A 735 -55.22 -20.11 20.45
C GLY A 735 -54.83 -19.46 19.14
N LEU A 736 -53.62 -19.05 19.06
CA LEU A 736 -52.89 -18.86 17.82
C LEU A 736 -51.77 -19.88 17.78
N PRO A 737 -51.66 -20.60 16.64
CA PRO A 737 -50.66 -21.67 16.46
C PRO A 737 -49.22 -21.20 16.48
#